data_b9195b85d70d9b8c4f25ac83979ebd73
#
_entry.id   b9195b85d70d9b8c4f25ac83979ebd73
#
_cell.length_a   1.000
_cell.length_b   1.000
_cell.length_c   1.000
_cell.angle_alpha   90.00
_cell.angle_beta   90.00
_cell.angle_gamma   90.00
#
_symmetry.space_group_name_H-M   'P 1'
#
loop_
_entity.id
_entity.type
_entity.pdbx_description
1 polymer ?
#
loop_
_entity_poly.entity_id
_entity_poly.type
_entity_poly.pdbx_seq_one_letter_code
_entity_poly.pdbx_strand_id
1 'polypeptide(L)'
;MLWKRRKKFQKLNFNLFKWIFRRGIVMKSFNKQKLNNIFSIIFVFFTLFFLNTKSLIAEKITNYDVTVQINKNGTLTVNEVIDYEFDDAAKHGIYRDIPLRSKKNGADIYKSYIKMNSIKRNGLSEEYSTKNFNEGVRYRVGSADRFVENGVNRYEFNYVIYNAVFEKDGIYQVYYNAIGQFWNVPVERASVIIRFSDGQEIKKNEIKKLEVYTGSYGEKGENYDILENDVEIHIATKELEPKNGLTFMLNLKTDKISPTLADKLRIVYLSNPATIILPFLLLFLTIYSIVTWNFFGRDPQGKSVIPEFNLPKDISPMFAAYINGERDTVEILNAGIFTLLTKGFIVANRVNGEIKYNKGFKTVYTQETELAEEERMLLDALSSEKNNIFGGEKRIYNKANSIIEILKDKYNKIIYKNNGSFLVPFYCVAPVFIIFIFSQTNFEIFNPFIILYILITLGSFFHRIWITVSKKLLTGLIIIAILGVSFYQGIEIFVFVTYFVILFITYSKLIGKYTNEGLRKKEYLKGMKMYIKTAEENQIRKFDNVKELIEYFNGILPFAVALGVKNEAIKLMKKTIKLYNFDINESYINSHTHMYAYSNHSFTNAFSRSYSSGKSKIMSEKFSSSKSGSGGGGFFSGGGFSGGGSGGGGGGSW
;
A
#
# COMPACT_ATOMS: atom_id res chain seq x y z
N MET A 1 26.03 17.58 -8.43
CA MET A 1 26.79 17.20 -9.66
C MET A 1 27.44 18.41 -10.36
N LEU A 2 26.80 19.55 -10.43
CA LEU A 2 27.33 20.77 -11.08
C LEU A 2 28.60 21.35 -10.44
N TRP A 3 28.75 21.25 -9.12
CA TRP A 3 29.93 21.78 -8.41
C TRP A 3 31.20 20.97 -8.67
N LYS A 4 31.12 19.63 -8.85
CA LYS A 4 32.26 18.80 -9.27
C LYS A 4 32.67 19.04 -10.74
N ARG A 5 31.72 19.38 -11.63
CA ARG A 5 32.03 19.76 -13.03
C ARG A 5 32.74 21.12 -13.09
N ARG A 6 32.34 22.10 -12.27
CA ARG A 6 33.00 23.42 -12.23
C ARG A 6 34.46 23.33 -11.76
N LYS A 7 34.77 22.53 -10.73
CA LYS A 7 36.16 22.28 -10.31
C LYS A 7 37.00 21.55 -11.36
N LYS A 8 36.38 20.65 -12.12
CA LYS A 8 37.10 19.91 -13.21
C LYS A 8 37.40 20.85 -14.39
N PHE A 9 36.50 21.80 -14.70
CA PHE A 9 36.68 22.81 -15.73
C PHE A 9 37.75 23.85 -15.35
N GLN A 10 37.77 24.29 -14.11
CA GLN A 10 38.84 25.20 -13.62
C GLN A 10 40.21 24.52 -13.59
N LYS A 11 40.27 23.24 -13.23
CA LYS A 11 41.53 22.47 -13.26
C LYS A 11 42.01 22.19 -14.68
N LEU A 12 41.14 22.02 -15.66
CA LEU A 12 41.49 21.87 -17.06
C LEU A 12 42.05 23.18 -17.66
N ASN A 13 41.42 24.33 -17.36
CA ASN A 13 41.89 25.62 -17.83
C ASN A 13 43.22 26.02 -17.20
N PHE A 14 43.45 25.69 -15.92
CA PHE A 14 44.72 25.97 -15.25
C PHE A 14 45.89 25.07 -15.79
N ASN A 15 45.58 23.86 -16.17
CA ASN A 15 46.57 22.96 -16.81
C ASN A 15 46.85 23.31 -18.26
N LEU A 16 45.85 23.83 -19.01
CA LEU A 16 46.03 24.33 -20.38
C LEU A 16 46.92 25.58 -20.36
N PHE A 17 46.69 26.50 -19.38
CA PHE A 17 47.50 27.70 -19.18
C PHE A 17 48.96 27.36 -18.82
N LYS A 18 49.16 26.39 -17.92
CA LYS A 18 50.52 25.86 -17.56
C LYS A 18 51.21 25.15 -18.73
N TRP A 19 50.44 24.46 -19.62
CA TRP A 19 50.96 23.77 -20.76
C TRP A 19 51.45 24.76 -21.85
N ILE A 20 50.68 25.85 -22.08
CA ILE A 20 51.04 26.94 -22.99
C ILE A 20 52.31 27.67 -22.53
N PHE A 21 52.46 27.89 -21.22
CA PHE A 21 53.64 28.59 -20.64
C PHE A 21 54.89 27.70 -20.52
N ARG A 22 54.78 26.37 -20.47
CA ARG A 22 55.91 25.43 -20.37
C ARG A 22 56.55 25.08 -21.73
N ARG A 23 55.86 25.24 -22.83
CA ARG A 23 56.45 25.13 -24.15
C ARG A 23 56.86 26.52 -24.63
N GLY A 24 57.97 27.03 -24.07
CA GLY A 24 58.67 28.19 -24.54
C GLY A 24 59.22 27.95 -25.93
N ILE A 25 58.32 27.87 -26.94
CA ILE A 25 58.67 27.76 -28.33
C ILE A 25 58.40 29.11 -28.97
N VAL A 26 59.48 29.76 -29.34
CA VAL A 26 59.58 30.79 -30.38
C VAL A 26 59.04 32.15 -30.00
N MET A 27 59.75 32.92 -29.20
CA MET A 27 59.73 34.36 -29.27
C MET A 27 61.15 34.97 -29.38
N LYS A 28 61.97 34.49 -30.33
CA LYS A 28 63.22 35.07 -30.68
C LYS A 28 63.16 35.76 -32.05
N SER A 29 62.22 36.60 -32.28
CA SER A 29 62.31 37.57 -33.43
C SER A 29 61.03 38.48 -33.53
N PHE A 30 60.39 38.85 -32.43
CA PHE A 30 59.37 39.87 -32.55
C PHE A 30 59.91 41.20 -32.00
N ASN A 31 59.97 42.22 -32.89
CA ASN A 31 60.33 43.56 -32.55
C ASN A 31 59.44 44.09 -31.40
N LYS A 32 60.05 44.54 -30.31
CA LYS A 32 59.40 45.03 -29.09
C LYS A 32 58.30 46.03 -29.38
N GLN A 33 58.45 46.78 -30.47
CA GLN A 33 57.45 47.79 -30.91
C GLN A 33 56.18 47.13 -31.49
N LYS A 34 56.30 46.01 -32.21
CA LYS A 34 55.14 45.25 -32.70
C LYS A 34 54.36 44.55 -31.58
N LEU A 35 55.05 44.12 -30.51
CA LEU A 35 54.42 43.51 -29.34
C LEU A 35 53.63 44.53 -28.56
N ASN A 36 54.16 45.75 -28.36
CA ASN A 36 53.46 46.84 -27.70
C ASN A 36 52.22 47.29 -28.49
N ASN A 37 52.29 47.33 -29.80
CA ASN A 37 51.12 47.62 -30.64
C ASN A 37 50.04 46.57 -30.58
N ILE A 38 50.41 45.27 -30.50
CA ILE A 38 49.45 44.17 -30.32
C ILE A 38 48.79 44.24 -28.90
N PHE A 39 49.58 44.52 -27.87
CA PHE A 39 49.03 44.74 -26.51
C PHE A 39 48.14 45.97 -26.48
N SER A 40 48.48 47.06 -27.12
CA SER A 40 47.64 48.23 -27.21
C SER A 40 46.32 47.96 -27.96
N ILE A 41 46.37 47.21 -29.05
CA ILE A 41 45.17 46.81 -29.83
C ILE A 41 44.29 45.88 -28.99
N ILE A 42 44.86 44.91 -28.27
CA ILE A 42 44.13 44.01 -27.39
C ILE A 42 43.51 44.78 -26.21
N PHE A 43 44.26 45.75 -25.65
CA PHE A 43 43.78 46.61 -24.56
C PHE A 43 42.65 47.55 -25.03
N VAL A 44 42.78 48.11 -26.23
CA VAL A 44 41.68 48.91 -26.81
C VAL A 44 40.49 48.05 -27.17
N PHE A 45 40.68 46.85 -27.65
CA PHE A 45 39.60 45.91 -27.92
C PHE A 45 38.91 45.45 -26.61
N PHE A 46 39.67 45.20 -25.54
CA PHE A 46 39.15 44.90 -24.21
C PHE A 46 38.41 46.08 -23.60
N THR A 47 38.95 47.31 -23.72
CA THR A 47 38.25 48.51 -23.22
C THR A 47 36.99 48.83 -24.03
N LEU A 48 37.03 48.66 -25.38
CA LEU A 48 35.83 48.80 -26.22
C LEU A 48 34.79 47.70 -25.94
N PHE A 49 35.23 46.47 -25.58
CA PHE A 49 34.34 45.39 -25.18
C PHE A 49 33.67 45.68 -23.85
N PHE A 50 34.36 46.25 -22.86
CA PHE A 50 33.76 46.67 -21.58
C PHE A 50 32.96 47.96 -21.69
N LEU A 51 33.23 48.83 -22.67
CA LEU A 51 32.44 50.06 -22.89
C LEU A 51 31.10 49.80 -23.61
N ASN A 52 30.95 48.62 -24.27
CA ASN A 52 29.70 48.18 -24.88
C ASN A 52 28.84 47.28 -23.99
N THR A 53 29.11 47.16 -22.70
CA THR A 53 28.14 46.65 -21.78
C THR A 53 27.00 47.67 -21.68
N LYS A 54 25.97 47.52 -22.55
CA LYS A 54 24.65 48.06 -22.24
C LYS A 54 24.36 47.70 -20.80
N SER A 55 24.06 48.64 -19.96
CA SER A 55 23.52 48.43 -18.66
C SER A 55 22.26 47.52 -18.88
N LEU A 56 22.40 46.22 -18.66
CA LEU A 56 21.27 45.33 -18.66
C LEU A 56 20.40 45.87 -17.50
N ILE A 57 19.26 46.44 -17.83
CA ILE A 57 18.23 46.77 -16.84
C ILE A 57 17.85 45.41 -16.27
N ALA A 58 18.27 45.13 -15.05
CA ALA A 58 17.93 43.88 -14.40
C ALA A 58 16.45 43.92 -14.02
N GLU A 59 15.74 42.85 -14.27
CA GLU A 59 14.34 42.72 -13.83
C GLU A 59 14.23 42.98 -12.32
N LYS A 60 13.17 43.66 -11.92
CA LYS A 60 12.88 44.00 -10.51
C LYS A 60 11.38 44.14 -10.27
N ILE A 61 11.01 44.12 -9.01
CA ILE A 61 9.68 44.53 -8.56
C ILE A 61 9.82 45.92 -7.94
N THR A 62 9.21 46.90 -8.58
CA THR A 62 9.30 48.31 -8.12
C THR A 62 8.38 48.56 -6.94
N ASN A 63 7.25 47.83 -6.86
CA ASN A 63 6.32 47.89 -5.73
C ASN A 63 5.59 46.57 -5.55
N TYR A 64 5.42 46.12 -4.28
CA TYR A 64 4.69 44.91 -3.95
C TYR A 64 3.78 45.16 -2.75
N ASP A 65 2.51 45.42 -3.02
CA ASP A 65 1.50 45.66 -1.99
C ASP A 65 0.67 44.43 -1.74
N VAL A 66 0.52 44.05 -0.47
CA VAL A 66 -0.29 42.89 -0.04
C VAL A 66 -1.33 43.35 0.97
N THR A 67 -2.60 43.15 0.64
CA THR A 67 -3.69 43.33 1.62
C THR A 67 -4.17 41.94 2.09
N VAL A 68 -4.08 41.70 3.39
CA VAL A 68 -4.55 40.49 4.06
C VAL A 68 -5.82 40.81 4.84
N GLN A 69 -6.95 40.33 4.39
CA GLN A 69 -8.23 40.48 5.06
C GLN A 69 -8.56 39.22 5.86
N ILE A 70 -8.75 39.37 7.16
CA ILE A 70 -9.15 38.29 8.06
C ILE A 70 -10.68 38.18 8.02
N ASN A 71 -11.17 37.04 7.59
CA ASN A 71 -12.60 36.76 7.46
C ASN A 71 -13.19 36.21 8.75
N LYS A 72 -14.45 36.54 9.04
CA LYS A 72 -15.22 36.03 10.20
C LYS A 72 -15.22 34.49 10.25
N ASN A 73 -15.25 33.81 9.12
CA ASN A 73 -15.26 32.34 8.99
C ASN A 73 -13.88 31.69 9.18
N GLY A 74 -12.83 32.45 9.56
CA GLY A 74 -11.49 31.91 9.78
C GLY A 74 -10.67 31.64 8.51
N THR A 75 -11.03 32.28 7.39
CA THR A 75 -10.22 32.29 6.16
C THR A 75 -9.51 33.61 5.99
N LEU A 76 -8.50 33.68 5.10
CA LEU A 76 -7.87 34.90 4.69
C LEU A 76 -8.25 35.22 3.25
N THR A 77 -8.67 36.45 2.96
CA THR A 77 -8.74 36.98 1.60
C THR A 77 -7.49 37.81 1.37
N VAL A 78 -6.75 37.50 0.33
CA VAL A 78 -5.48 38.15 0.01
C VAL A 78 -5.59 38.83 -1.34
N ASN A 79 -5.15 40.09 -1.39
CA ASN A 79 -4.97 40.82 -2.63
C ASN A 79 -3.51 41.26 -2.74
N GLU A 80 -2.82 40.72 -3.75
CA GLU A 80 -1.43 41.09 -4.07
C GLU A 80 -1.43 42.01 -5.30
N VAL A 81 -0.71 43.13 -5.21
CA VAL A 81 -0.45 44.03 -6.33
C VAL A 81 1.05 44.10 -6.53
N ILE A 82 1.51 43.65 -7.69
CA ILE A 82 2.94 43.51 -8.03
C ILE A 82 3.24 44.36 -9.26
N ASP A 83 3.99 45.41 -9.09
CA ASP A 83 4.53 46.20 -10.19
C ASP A 83 5.88 45.61 -10.62
N TYR A 84 5.83 44.73 -11.64
CA TYR A 84 6.99 44.02 -12.16
C TYR A 84 7.59 44.75 -13.34
N GLU A 85 8.85 45.16 -13.24
CA GLU A 85 9.61 45.81 -14.31
C GLU A 85 10.41 44.76 -15.09
N PHE A 86 10.02 44.57 -16.36
CA PHE A 86 10.72 43.65 -17.26
C PHE A 86 11.93 44.33 -17.89
N ASP A 87 12.98 43.54 -18.13
CA ASP A 87 14.11 43.92 -18.96
C ASP A 87 13.73 43.99 -20.45
N ASP A 88 14.72 44.25 -21.31
CA ASP A 88 14.53 44.31 -22.77
C ASP A 88 14.36 42.92 -23.43
N ALA A 89 14.37 41.87 -22.67
CA ALA A 89 14.17 40.51 -23.20
C ALA A 89 12.68 40.25 -23.44
N ALA A 90 12.37 39.61 -24.57
CA ALA A 90 11.00 39.22 -24.89
C ALA A 90 10.48 38.20 -23.87
N LYS A 91 9.52 38.60 -23.07
CA LYS A 91 8.88 37.82 -22.02
C LYS A 91 7.38 37.69 -22.27
N HIS A 92 6.80 36.58 -21.81
CA HIS A 92 5.38 36.31 -21.96
C HIS A 92 4.56 36.68 -20.73
N GLY A 93 5.20 36.93 -19.58
CA GLY A 93 4.56 37.26 -18.32
C GLY A 93 5.34 36.84 -17.09
N ILE A 94 4.65 36.65 -15.99
CA ILE A 94 5.23 36.17 -14.73
C ILE A 94 4.64 34.85 -14.29
N TYR A 95 5.38 34.08 -13.51
CA TYR A 95 4.83 32.99 -12.69
C TYR A 95 4.83 33.41 -11.22
N ARG A 96 3.78 33.00 -10.50
CA ARG A 96 3.61 33.20 -9.06
C ARG A 96 3.45 31.83 -8.40
N ASP A 97 4.40 31.49 -7.55
CA ASP A 97 4.38 30.26 -6.75
C ASP A 97 3.84 30.56 -5.36
N ILE A 98 2.79 29.89 -4.96
CA ILE A 98 2.19 30.04 -3.63
C ILE A 98 2.26 28.71 -2.90
N PRO A 99 3.03 28.59 -1.81
CA PRO A 99 3.10 27.39 -1.00
C PRO A 99 1.75 27.12 -0.30
N LEU A 100 1.37 25.84 -0.30
CA LEU A 100 0.17 25.37 0.38
C LEU A 100 0.49 24.46 1.58
N ARG A 101 1.78 24.23 1.86
CA ARG A 101 2.24 23.47 3.03
C ARG A 101 3.13 24.34 3.87
N SER A 102 2.85 24.38 5.16
CA SER A 102 3.59 25.18 6.12
C SER A 102 3.83 24.40 7.40
N LYS A 103 4.87 24.78 8.14
CA LYS A 103 5.14 24.22 9.47
C LYS A 103 4.47 25.07 10.53
N LYS A 104 3.72 24.43 11.42
CA LYS A 104 3.21 25.05 12.64
C LYS A 104 4.17 24.74 13.78
N ASN A 105 4.66 25.77 14.47
CA ASN A 105 5.58 25.61 15.61
C ASN A 105 6.82 24.73 15.31
N GLY A 106 7.28 24.73 14.07
CA GLY A 106 8.50 24.03 13.65
C GLY A 106 8.39 22.52 13.42
N ALA A 107 7.33 21.86 13.90
CA ALA A 107 7.19 20.40 13.81
C ALA A 107 6.01 19.96 12.94
N ASP A 108 4.85 20.59 13.08
CA ASP A 108 3.62 20.16 12.41
C ASP A 108 3.50 20.75 11.00
N ILE A 109 3.32 19.89 10.02
CA ILE A 109 3.02 20.30 8.64
C ILE A 109 1.50 20.38 8.50
N TYR A 110 0.99 21.55 8.13
CA TYR A 110 -0.40 21.70 7.74
C TYR A 110 -0.54 22.11 6.29
N LYS A 111 -1.64 21.74 5.68
CA LYS A 111 -1.96 22.04 4.29
C LYS A 111 -3.08 23.07 4.22
N SER A 112 -2.83 24.17 3.52
CA SER A 112 -3.83 25.16 3.15
C SER A 112 -4.46 24.80 1.80
N TYR A 113 -5.62 25.37 1.53
CA TYR A 113 -6.26 25.34 0.21
C TYR A 113 -6.42 26.77 -0.28
N ILE A 114 -6.14 26.98 -1.55
CA ILE A 114 -6.27 28.30 -2.18
C ILE A 114 -7.39 28.25 -3.24
N LYS A 115 -8.24 29.28 -3.22
CA LYS A 115 -9.21 29.55 -4.27
C LYS A 115 -8.86 30.87 -4.93
N MET A 116 -8.33 30.83 -6.16
CA MET A 116 -8.09 32.02 -6.96
C MET A 116 -9.43 32.61 -7.41
N ASN A 117 -9.65 33.90 -7.13
CA ASN A 117 -10.84 34.64 -7.55
C ASN A 117 -10.58 35.36 -8.87
N SER A 118 -9.45 36.07 -8.99
CA SER A 118 -9.09 36.79 -10.23
C SER A 118 -7.58 36.98 -10.33
N ILE A 119 -7.11 37.03 -11.58
CA ILE A 119 -5.76 37.50 -11.93
C ILE A 119 -5.91 38.57 -13.01
N LYS A 120 -5.30 39.72 -12.80
CA LYS A 120 -5.33 40.85 -13.75
C LYS A 120 -3.93 41.30 -14.09
N ARG A 121 -3.74 41.87 -15.28
CA ARG A 121 -2.57 42.62 -15.68
C ARG A 121 -3.02 43.99 -16.23
N ASN A 122 -2.44 45.06 -15.67
CA ASN A 122 -2.77 46.44 -16.04
C ASN A 122 -4.30 46.73 -15.99
N GLY A 123 -4.98 46.17 -14.94
CA GLY A 123 -6.41 46.34 -14.71
C GLY A 123 -7.32 45.39 -15.52
N LEU A 124 -6.81 44.72 -16.52
CA LEU A 124 -7.57 43.76 -17.37
C LEU A 124 -7.35 42.32 -16.92
N SER A 125 -8.37 41.46 -17.06
CA SER A 125 -8.24 40.03 -16.81
C SER A 125 -7.17 39.44 -17.72
N GLU A 126 -6.24 38.65 -17.17
CA GLU A 126 -5.14 38.05 -17.91
C GLU A 126 -5.30 36.52 -17.93
N GLU A 127 -4.87 35.91 -19.03
CA GLU A 127 -4.82 34.44 -19.17
C GLU A 127 -3.78 33.86 -18.20
N TYR A 128 -4.11 32.70 -17.62
CA TYR A 128 -3.17 31.98 -16.77
C TYR A 128 -3.38 30.47 -16.82
N SER A 129 -2.32 29.74 -16.57
CA SER A 129 -2.37 28.30 -16.35
C SER A 129 -1.89 27.98 -14.93
N THR A 130 -2.37 26.85 -14.41
CA THR A 130 -2.01 26.38 -13.07
C THR A 130 -1.24 25.08 -13.12
N LYS A 131 -0.16 24.98 -12.33
CA LYS A 131 0.59 23.73 -12.14
C LYS A 131 0.78 23.50 -10.66
N ASN A 132 0.28 22.38 -10.16
CA ASN A 132 0.55 21.95 -8.79
C ASN A 132 1.97 21.36 -8.70
N PHE A 133 2.66 21.70 -7.62
CA PHE A 133 3.95 21.12 -7.27
C PHE A 133 3.93 20.69 -5.78
N ASN A 134 5.00 20.07 -5.34
CA ASN A 134 5.05 19.40 -4.05
C ASN A 134 4.59 20.21 -2.86
N GLU A 135 4.90 21.48 -2.86
CA GLU A 135 4.69 22.35 -1.71
C GLU A 135 3.61 23.41 -1.95
N GLY A 136 3.09 23.51 -3.20
CA GLY A 136 2.16 24.57 -3.54
C GLY A 136 1.57 24.52 -4.95
N VAL A 137 1.18 25.68 -5.42
CA VAL A 137 0.61 25.90 -6.75
C VAL A 137 1.37 27.02 -7.47
N ARG A 138 1.67 26.82 -8.74
CA ARG A 138 2.23 27.83 -9.64
C ARG A 138 1.12 28.36 -10.54
N TYR A 139 0.94 29.65 -10.53
CA TYR A 139 0.16 30.38 -11.50
C TYR A 139 1.12 30.97 -12.54
N ARG A 140 1.03 30.53 -13.79
CA ARG A 140 1.78 31.09 -14.91
C ARG A 140 0.87 32.03 -15.65
N VAL A 141 1.11 33.33 -15.51
CA VAL A 141 0.25 34.43 -15.98
C VAL A 141 0.81 34.98 -17.27
N GLY A 142 -0.03 35.11 -18.30
CA GLY A 142 0.32 35.52 -19.65
C GLY A 142 0.06 34.44 -20.68
N SER A 143 0.26 34.79 -21.97
CA SER A 143 0.02 33.90 -23.11
C SER A 143 1.35 33.57 -23.81
N ALA A 144 1.51 32.31 -24.24
CA ALA A 144 2.69 31.90 -24.99
C ALA A 144 2.81 32.58 -26.39
N ASP A 145 1.67 33.10 -26.89
CA ASP A 145 1.59 33.69 -28.22
C ASP A 145 1.77 35.22 -28.21
N ARG A 146 1.90 35.80 -27.02
CA ARG A 146 2.05 37.26 -26.85
C ARG A 146 3.18 37.62 -25.89
N PHE A 147 3.99 38.58 -26.27
CA PHE A 147 4.97 39.16 -25.35
C PHE A 147 4.31 40.31 -24.53
N VAL A 148 4.80 40.46 -23.30
CA VAL A 148 4.42 41.62 -22.46
C VAL A 148 5.21 42.87 -22.92
N GLU A 149 4.66 44.03 -22.63
CA GLU A 149 5.34 45.30 -22.87
C GLU A 149 6.54 45.45 -21.94
N ASN A 150 7.65 45.99 -22.46
CA ASN A 150 8.82 46.33 -21.64
C ASN A 150 8.47 47.37 -20.60
N GLY A 151 9.20 47.36 -19.48
CA GLY A 151 8.97 48.25 -18.36
C GLY A 151 7.96 47.67 -17.34
N VAL A 152 7.30 48.56 -16.61
CA VAL A 152 6.47 48.16 -15.49
C VAL A 152 5.11 47.66 -15.93
N ASN A 153 4.81 46.42 -15.54
CA ASN A 153 3.49 45.80 -15.69
C ASN A 153 2.92 45.49 -14.31
N ARG A 154 1.69 45.90 -14.06
CA ARG A 154 0.98 45.71 -12.80
C ARG A 154 0.18 44.42 -12.83
N TYR A 155 0.54 43.45 -11.98
CA TYR A 155 -0.17 42.19 -11.77
C TYR A 155 -0.97 42.24 -10.46
N GLU A 156 -2.24 41.86 -10.53
CA GLU A 156 -3.13 41.77 -9.38
C GLU A 156 -3.61 40.33 -9.20
N PHE A 157 -3.39 39.75 -8.01
CA PHE A 157 -3.86 38.44 -7.63
C PHE A 157 -4.84 38.57 -6.47
N ASN A 158 -6.09 38.17 -6.66
CA ASN A 158 -7.07 38.09 -5.58
C ASN A 158 -7.46 36.64 -5.32
N TYR A 159 -7.32 36.18 -4.08
CA TYR A 159 -7.59 34.80 -3.71
C TYR A 159 -7.98 34.67 -2.23
N VAL A 160 -8.60 33.51 -1.91
CA VAL A 160 -8.95 33.13 -0.53
C VAL A 160 -8.11 31.93 -0.12
N ILE A 161 -7.50 32.00 1.06
CA ILE A 161 -6.77 30.91 1.69
C ILE A 161 -7.60 30.31 2.82
N TYR A 162 -7.84 29.02 2.74
CA TYR A 162 -8.47 28.21 3.77
C TYR A 162 -7.39 27.52 4.60
N ASN A 163 -7.65 27.36 5.91
CA ASN A 163 -6.71 26.76 6.87
C ASN A 163 -5.41 27.56 7.05
N ALA A 164 -5.56 28.88 7.20
CA ALA A 164 -4.46 29.83 7.44
C ALA A 164 -4.62 30.60 8.75
N VAL A 165 -5.76 30.48 9.43
CA VAL A 165 -6.05 31.05 10.75
C VAL A 165 -6.23 29.91 11.74
N PHE A 166 -5.42 29.89 12.80
CA PHE A 166 -5.42 28.82 13.80
C PHE A 166 -5.94 29.34 15.12
N GLU A 167 -6.84 28.61 15.75
CA GLU A 167 -7.37 28.93 17.06
C GLU A 167 -6.75 27.99 18.11
N LYS A 168 -6.27 28.58 19.21
CA LYS A 168 -5.83 27.86 20.39
C LYS A 168 -6.13 28.69 21.64
N ASP A 169 -6.85 28.09 22.58
CA ASP A 169 -7.19 28.70 23.88
C ASP A 169 -7.87 30.09 23.75
N GLY A 170 -8.72 30.25 22.72
CA GLY A 170 -9.43 31.49 22.42
C GLY A 170 -8.57 32.56 21.78
N ILE A 171 -7.36 32.25 21.35
CA ILE A 171 -6.46 33.12 20.61
C ILE A 171 -6.38 32.64 19.17
N TYR A 172 -6.67 33.53 18.23
CA TYR A 172 -6.52 33.30 16.79
C TYR A 172 -5.15 33.73 16.34
N GLN A 173 -4.41 32.85 15.73
CA GLN A 173 -3.09 33.12 15.15
C GLN A 173 -3.16 33.14 13.64
N VAL A 174 -2.69 34.26 13.06
CA VAL A 174 -2.40 34.39 11.63
C VAL A 174 -0.88 34.42 11.49
N TYR A 175 -0.28 33.37 10.95
CA TYR A 175 1.15 33.32 10.63
C TYR A 175 1.28 33.25 9.12
N TYR A 176 1.64 34.37 8.51
CA TYR A 176 1.55 34.55 7.07
C TYR A 176 2.83 35.16 6.49
N ASN A 177 3.34 34.54 5.46
CA ASN A 177 4.45 35.00 4.68
C ASN A 177 3.91 35.85 3.53
N ALA A 178 3.79 37.16 3.76
CA ALA A 178 3.13 38.05 2.83
C ALA A 178 3.94 38.25 1.55
N ILE A 179 5.26 38.38 1.67
CA ILE A 179 6.18 38.43 0.54
C ILE A 179 7.13 37.25 0.66
N GLY A 180 7.07 36.38 -0.30
CA GLY A 180 7.82 35.12 -0.23
C GLY A 180 9.29 35.25 -0.57
N GLN A 181 10.09 34.34 0.00
CA GLN A 181 11.56 34.31 -0.15
C GLN A 181 12.07 33.68 -1.45
N PHE A 182 11.23 33.40 -2.44
CA PHE A 182 11.66 32.73 -3.67
C PHE A 182 11.58 33.60 -4.92
N TRP A 183 11.50 34.90 -4.74
CA TRP A 183 11.69 35.87 -5.82
C TRP A 183 13.17 35.96 -6.18
N ASN A 184 13.49 35.77 -7.46
CA ASN A 184 14.88 35.89 -7.95
C ASN A 184 15.28 37.33 -8.30
N VAL A 185 14.36 38.28 -8.14
CA VAL A 185 14.53 39.69 -8.43
C VAL A 185 14.37 40.50 -7.13
N PRO A 186 15.03 41.66 -6.99
CA PRO A 186 14.84 42.53 -5.83
C PRO A 186 13.45 43.16 -5.83
N VAL A 187 12.97 43.48 -4.64
CA VAL A 187 11.74 44.28 -4.42
C VAL A 187 12.12 45.61 -3.81
N GLU A 188 11.94 46.70 -4.57
CA GLU A 188 12.38 48.02 -4.11
C GLU A 188 11.56 48.59 -2.96
N ARG A 189 10.25 48.30 -2.99
CA ARG A 189 9.31 48.72 -1.92
C ARG A 189 8.25 47.62 -1.75
N ALA A 190 7.91 47.38 -0.50
CA ALA A 190 6.81 46.47 -0.20
C ALA A 190 5.98 47.00 0.97
N SER A 191 4.67 46.75 0.89
CA SER A 191 3.75 47.04 1.98
C SER A 191 2.79 45.88 2.25
N VAL A 192 2.40 45.73 3.51
CA VAL A 192 1.40 44.74 3.93
C VAL A 192 0.37 45.43 4.79
N ILE A 193 -0.89 45.35 4.39
CA ILE A 193 -2.04 45.86 5.15
C ILE A 193 -2.80 44.67 5.71
N ILE A 194 -3.03 44.64 7.03
CA ILE A 194 -3.79 43.63 7.72
C ILE A 194 -5.06 44.24 8.30
N ARG A 195 -6.22 43.72 7.94
CA ARG A 195 -7.53 44.21 8.42
C ARG A 195 -8.58 43.14 8.47
N PHE A 196 -9.70 43.40 9.11
CA PHE A 196 -10.88 42.52 8.96
C PHE A 196 -11.61 42.79 7.65
N SER A 197 -12.19 41.75 7.06
CA SER A 197 -12.88 41.83 5.75
C SER A 197 -14.17 42.67 5.77
N ASP A 198 -14.80 42.82 6.93
CA ASP A 198 -16.03 43.58 7.14
C ASP A 198 -15.78 45.02 7.55
N GLY A 199 -14.51 45.46 7.55
CA GLY A 199 -14.13 46.80 7.94
C GLY A 199 -14.13 47.09 9.43
N GLN A 200 -14.33 46.07 10.28
CA GLN A 200 -14.20 46.23 11.72
C GLN A 200 -12.76 46.58 12.13
N GLU A 201 -12.63 47.39 13.18
CA GLU A 201 -11.36 47.80 13.72
C GLU A 201 -10.55 46.66 14.34
N ILE A 202 -9.23 46.67 14.24
CA ILE A 202 -8.33 45.80 15.02
C ILE A 202 -7.93 46.59 16.27
N LYS A 203 -8.66 46.39 17.37
CA LYS A 203 -8.38 47.09 18.61
C LYS A 203 -7.06 46.65 19.25
N LYS A 204 -6.29 47.59 19.75
CA LYS A 204 -4.99 47.36 20.35
C LYS A 204 -5.01 46.32 21.49
N ASN A 205 -6.10 46.29 22.28
CA ASN A 205 -6.29 45.33 23.37
C ASN A 205 -6.59 43.90 22.87
N GLU A 206 -7.03 43.72 21.62
CA GLU A 206 -7.25 42.41 21.00
C GLU A 206 -5.93 41.79 20.53
N ILE A 207 -4.91 42.60 20.22
CA ILE A 207 -3.58 42.13 19.79
C ILE A 207 -2.84 41.62 21.02
N LYS A 208 -2.57 40.29 21.04
CA LYS A 208 -1.78 39.66 22.09
C LYS A 208 -0.31 39.58 21.72
N LYS A 209 -0.01 39.49 20.42
CA LYS A 209 1.35 39.46 19.90
C LYS A 209 1.34 39.86 18.42
N LEU A 210 2.25 40.73 18.03
CA LEU A 210 2.60 40.98 16.63
C LEU A 210 4.11 40.83 16.50
N GLU A 211 4.54 39.95 15.61
CA GLU A 211 5.95 39.79 15.24
C GLU A 211 6.08 39.90 13.73
N VAL A 212 7.08 40.61 13.28
CA VAL A 212 7.38 40.77 11.86
C VAL A 212 8.82 40.38 11.63
N TYR A 213 9.09 39.71 10.53
CA TYR A 213 10.41 39.23 10.15
C TYR A 213 10.67 39.53 8.68
N THR A 214 11.86 40.05 8.37
CA THR A 214 12.35 40.21 7.00
C THR A 214 13.62 39.39 6.81
N GLY A 215 13.97 39.13 5.54
CA GLY A 215 15.20 38.44 5.20
C GLY A 215 14.98 37.08 4.47
N SER A 216 16.08 36.34 4.36
CA SER A 216 16.08 35.04 3.75
C SER A 216 15.45 33.98 4.68
N TYR A 217 15.26 32.79 4.18
CA TYR A 217 14.65 31.71 4.95
C TYR A 217 15.38 31.44 6.29
N GLY A 218 14.64 31.52 7.40
CA GLY A 218 15.15 31.33 8.76
C GLY A 218 15.78 32.54 9.40
N GLU A 219 15.95 33.65 8.69
CA GLU A 219 16.42 34.91 9.24
C GLU A 219 15.31 35.67 9.99
N LYS A 220 15.72 36.54 10.92
CA LYS A 220 14.86 37.40 11.74
C LYS A 220 15.31 38.83 11.61
N GLY A 221 15.35 39.31 10.35
CA GLY A 221 15.69 40.69 10.08
C GLY A 221 14.58 41.66 10.52
N GLU A 222 14.96 42.88 10.81
CA GLU A 222 14.07 43.95 11.30
C GLU A 222 14.00 45.14 10.31
N ASN A 223 14.13 44.87 8.99
CA ASN A 223 14.04 45.88 7.96
C ASN A 223 12.55 46.19 7.62
N TYR A 224 11.84 46.75 8.59
CA TYR A 224 10.44 47.13 8.42
C TYR A 224 10.05 48.26 9.37
N ASP A 225 9.01 49.02 9.00
CA ASP A 225 8.31 49.97 9.83
C ASP A 225 6.87 49.49 10.03
N ILE A 226 6.33 49.63 11.27
CA ILE A 226 4.94 49.30 11.60
C ILE A 226 4.21 50.56 11.96
N LEU A 227 3.09 50.80 11.30
CA LEU A 227 2.11 51.83 11.62
C LEU A 227 0.80 51.14 12.03
N GLU A 228 0.50 51.15 13.31
CA GLU A 228 -0.76 50.67 13.87
C GLU A 228 -1.73 51.83 14.00
N ASN A 229 -2.89 51.70 13.40
CA ASN A 229 -4.05 52.54 13.70
C ASN A 229 -5.18 51.66 14.20
N ASP A 230 -6.27 52.24 14.68
CA ASP A 230 -7.39 51.48 15.26
C ASP A 230 -8.16 50.63 14.22
N VAL A 231 -7.93 50.83 12.93
CA VAL A 231 -8.65 50.14 11.87
C VAL A 231 -7.85 48.98 11.28
N GLU A 232 -6.54 49.22 11.06
CA GLU A 232 -5.69 48.25 10.34
C GLU A 232 -4.21 48.38 10.76
N ILE A 233 -3.45 47.33 10.49
CA ILE A 233 -2.00 47.28 10.73
C ILE A 233 -1.30 47.43 9.39
N HIS A 234 -0.44 48.43 9.27
CA HIS A 234 0.41 48.64 8.10
C HIS A 234 1.85 48.27 8.43
N ILE A 235 2.45 47.42 7.59
CA ILE A 235 3.85 47.04 7.66
C ILE A 235 4.49 47.47 6.34
N ALA A 236 5.55 48.23 6.39
CA ALA A 236 6.28 48.68 5.20
C ALA A 236 7.75 48.30 5.29
N THR A 237 8.35 47.96 4.17
CA THR A 237 9.80 47.71 4.05
C THR A 237 10.36 48.45 2.84
N LYS A 238 11.60 48.92 2.93
CA LYS A 238 12.23 49.68 1.86
C LYS A 238 12.66 48.75 0.73
N GLU A 239 13.64 47.97 0.93
CA GLU A 239 14.21 47.11 -0.08
C GLU A 239 14.35 45.68 0.45
N LEU A 240 13.96 44.72 -0.36
CA LEU A 240 14.20 43.29 -0.13
C LEU A 240 15.10 42.77 -1.26
N GLU A 241 16.28 42.33 -0.90
CA GLU A 241 17.21 41.65 -1.80
C GLU A 241 16.57 40.40 -2.41
N PRO A 242 17.05 39.92 -3.55
CA PRO A 242 16.59 38.65 -4.11
C PRO A 242 16.63 37.52 -3.06
N LYS A 243 15.55 36.75 -2.99
CA LYS A 243 15.33 35.67 -2.01
C LYS A 243 15.09 36.12 -0.57
N ASN A 244 14.84 37.38 -0.35
CA ASN A 244 14.34 37.88 0.91
C ASN A 244 12.84 38.12 0.85
N GLY A 245 12.18 37.98 1.98
CA GLY A 245 10.74 38.14 2.09
C GLY A 245 10.31 38.86 3.36
N LEU A 246 9.01 39.03 3.52
CA LEU A 246 8.37 39.62 4.69
C LEU A 246 7.30 38.66 5.23
N THR A 247 7.46 38.27 6.50
CA THR A 247 6.54 37.38 7.22
C THR A 247 6.04 38.08 8.47
N PHE A 248 4.76 37.94 8.79
CA PHE A 248 4.22 38.39 10.07
C PHE A 248 3.52 37.27 10.83
N MET A 249 3.51 37.36 12.15
CA MET A 249 2.74 36.52 13.06
C MET A 249 1.88 37.44 13.94
N LEU A 250 0.58 37.36 13.79
CA LEU A 250 -0.42 38.14 14.54
C LEU A 250 -1.29 37.19 15.38
N ASN A 251 -1.28 37.39 16.68
CA ASN A 251 -2.12 36.68 17.63
C ASN A 251 -3.23 37.61 18.13
N LEU A 252 -4.47 37.27 17.87
CA LEU A 252 -5.65 38.06 18.22
C LEU A 252 -6.52 37.32 19.24
N LYS A 253 -6.95 38.03 20.26
CA LYS A 253 -8.05 37.59 21.14
C LYS A 253 -9.28 38.41 20.83
N THR A 254 -10.17 37.90 20.01
CA THR A 254 -11.31 38.65 19.44
C THR A 254 -12.51 37.71 19.24
N ASP A 255 -13.71 38.27 19.23
CA ASP A 255 -14.97 37.62 18.88
C ASP A 255 -15.35 37.83 17.39
N LYS A 256 -14.61 38.68 16.67
CA LYS A 256 -14.83 38.97 15.25
C LYS A 256 -14.50 37.78 14.35
N ILE A 257 -13.69 36.84 14.82
CA ILE A 257 -13.42 35.55 14.15
C ILE A 257 -14.26 34.51 14.87
N SER A 258 -15.30 34.01 14.21
CA SER A 258 -16.24 33.04 14.80
C SER A 258 -16.73 32.05 13.75
N PRO A 259 -15.84 31.12 13.30
CA PRO A 259 -16.19 30.13 12.31
C PRO A 259 -17.25 29.16 12.84
N THR A 260 -18.32 28.98 12.08
CA THR A 260 -19.35 27.98 12.37
C THR A 260 -18.79 26.55 12.20
N LEU A 261 -19.50 25.54 12.70
CA LEU A 261 -19.14 24.15 12.47
C LEU A 261 -19.05 23.82 10.98
N ALA A 262 -19.98 24.36 10.18
CA ALA A 262 -19.96 24.20 8.72
C ALA A 262 -18.71 24.81 8.08
N ASP A 263 -18.27 25.99 8.55
CA ASP A 263 -17.02 26.60 8.09
C ASP A 263 -15.81 25.74 8.44
N LYS A 264 -15.72 25.25 9.67
CA LYS A 264 -14.65 24.37 10.13
C LYS A 264 -14.59 23.08 9.28
N LEU A 265 -15.72 22.42 9.05
CA LEU A 265 -15.80 21.22 8.21
C LEU A 265 -15.42 21.53 6.75
N ARG A 266 -15.84 22.68 6.22
CA ARG A 266 -15.48 23.11 4.87
C ARG A 266 -13.97 23.36 4.74
N ILE A 267 -13.36 24.02 5.72
CA ILE A 267 -11.90 24.25 5.76
C ILE A 267 -11.16 22.91 5.76
N VAL A 268 -11.56 21.98 6.63
CA VAL A 268 -10.96 20.64 6.72
C VAL A 268 -11.14 19.87 5.40
N TYR A 269 -12.34 19.90 4.83
CA TYR A 269 -12.63 19.21 3.57
C TYR A 269 -11.78 19.75 2.40
N LEU A 270 -11.64 21.05 2.27
CA LEU A 270 -10.86 21.67 1.19
C LEU A 270 -9.35 21.47 1.38
N SER A 271 -8.88 21.52 2.62
CA SER A 271 -7.44 21.36 2.95
C SER A 271 -7.00 19.89 2.92
N ASN A 272 -7.83 19.00 3.45
CA ASN A 272 -7.55 17.57 3.52
C ASN A 272 -8.87 16.76 3.48
N PRO A 273 -9.44 16.52 2.29
CA PRO A 273 -10.71 15.79 2.16
C PRO A 273 -10.65 14.38 2.74
N ALA A 274 -9.47 13.78 2.82
CA ALA A 274 -9.29 12.44 3.37
C ALA A 274 -9.77 12.33 4.83
N THR A 275 -9.54 13.36 5.66
CA THR A 275 -9.92 13.38 7.07
C THR A 275 -11.44 13.30 7.30
N ILE A 276 -12.24 13.65 6.31
CA ILE A 276 -13.70 13.54 6.38
C ILE A 276 -14.18 12.29 5.64
N ILE A 277 -13.72 12.07 4.40
CA ILE A 277 -14.23 11.00 3.55
C ILE A 277 -13.86 9.62 4.09
N LEU A 278 -12.62 9.43 4.55
CA LEU A 278 -12.17 8.10 5.02
C LEU A 278 -12.93 7.58 6.25
N PRO A 279 -13.18 8.37 7.32
CA PRO A 279 -14.00 7.92 8.44
C PRO A 279 -15.43 7.53 8.03
N PHE A 280 -16.06 8.28 7.13
CA PHE A 280 -17.41 7.95 6.64
C PHE A 280 -17.42 6.65 5.86
N LEU A 281 -16.42 6.41 4.99
CA LEU A 281 -16.28 5.15 4.26
C LEU A 281 -16.04 3.97 5.22
N LEU A 282 -15.19 4.16 6.23
CA LEU A 282 -14.94 3.12 7.24
C LEU A 282 -16.18 2.84 8.09
N LEU A 283 -16.90 3.86 8.51
CA LEU A 283 -18.16 3.70 9.23
C LEU A 283 -19.18 2.93 8.38
N PHE A 284 -19.33 3.31 7.11
CA PHE A 284 -20.20 2.59 6.17
C PHE A 284 -19.81 1.12 6.04
N LEU A 285 -18.51 0.81 5.81
CA LEU A 285 -18.03 -0.56 5.70
C LEU A 285 -18.21 -1.35 6.99
N THR A 286 -18.08 -0.69 8.16
CA THR A 286 -18.28 -1.32 9.45
C THR A 286 -19.76 -1.71 9.65
N ILE A 287 -20.67 -0.77 9.40
CA ILE A 287 -22.12 -1.02 9.48
C ILE A 287 -22.52 -2.11 8.48
N TYR A 288 -22.06 -1.99 7.23
CA TYR A 288 -22.28 -2.98 6.18
C TYR A 288 -21.80 -4.37 6.63
N SER A 289 -20.60 -4.47 7.19
CA SER A 289 -20.02 -5.74 7.65
C SER A 289 -20.84 -6.37 8.77
N ILE A 290 -21.28 -5.59 9.75
CA ILE A 290 -22.11 -6.06 10.86
C ILE A 290 -23.47 -6.55 10.36
N VAL A 291 -24.13 -5.78 9.51
CA VAL A 291 -25.45 -6.11 8.97
C VAL A 291 -25.37 -7.39 8.13
N THR A 292 -24.48 -7.43 7.16
CA THR A 292 -24.34 -8.60 6.27
C THR A 292 -23.87 -9.84 7.01
N TRP A 293 -22.97 -9.72 7.99
CA TRP A 293 -22.59 -10.83 8.83
C TRP A 293 -23.76 -11.36 9.65
N ASN A 294 -24.60 -10.49 10.23
CA ASN A 294 -25.74 -10.91 11.02
C ASN A 294 -26.75 -11.72 10.21
N PHE A 295 -27.01 -11.33 8.94
CA PHE A 295 -27.96 -12.02 8.07
C PHE A 295 -27.37 -13.21 7.32
N PHE A 296 -26.13 -13.13 6.89
CA PHE A 296 -25.53 -14.07 5.95
C PHE A 296 -24.31 -14.81 6.48
N GLY A 297 -23.62 -14.29 7.49
CA GLY A 297 -22.37 -14.84 8.02
C GLY A 297 -22.52 -15.70 9.28
N ARG A 298 -23.67 -15.69 9.94
CA ARG A 298 -23.88 -16.51 11.16
C ARG A 298 -24.08 -17.97 10.80
N ASP A 299 -23.34 -18.86 11.49
CA ASP A 299 -23.57 -20.29 11.40
C ASP A 299 -24.97 -20.65 11.90
N PRO A 300 -25.58 -21.73 11.34
CA PRO A 300 -26.80 -22.28 11.90
C PRO A 300 -26.61 -22.72 13.35
N GLN A 301 -27.70 -22.84 14.09
CA GLN A 301 -27.64 -23.38 15.46
C GLN A 301 -27.23 -24.85 15.40
N GLY A 302 -26.12 -25.17 16.04
CA GLY A 302 -25.62 -26.54 16.17
C GLY A 302 -26.43 -27.33 17.20
N LYS A 303 -26.44 -28.67 17.03
CA LYS A 303 -26.98 -29.60 18.04
C LYS A 303 -25.88 -30.03 19.00
N SER A 304 -26.28 -30.54 20.17
CA SER A 304 -25.31 -31.19 21.06
C SER A 304 -24.66 -32.35 20.40
N VAL A 305 -23.32 -32.38 20.43
CA VAL A 305 -22.54 -33.52 19.84
C VAL A 305 -22.65 -34.69 20.76
N ILE A 306 -23.18 -35.80 20.23
CA ILE A 306 -23.29 -37.09 20.92
C ILE A 306 -22.32 -38.10 20.30
N PRO A 307 -21.84 -39.13 21.03
CA PRO A 307 -21.01 -40.17 20.46
C PRO A 307 -21.75 -40.94 19.34
N GLU A 308 -21.09 -41.06 18.18
CA GLU A 308 -21.64 -41.72 16.99
C GLU A 308 -20.79 -42.96 16.63
N PHE A 309 -21.44 -44.12 16.66
CA PHE A 309 -20.75 -45.38 16.39
C PHE A 309 -21.03 -45.95 14.99
N ASN A 310 -22.02 -45.42 14.27
CA ASN A 310 -22.33 -45.86 12.91
C ASN A 310 -21.34 -45.24 11.89
N LEU A 311 -21.12 -45.94 10.78
CA LEU A 311 -20.34 -45.41 9.68
C LEU A 311 -21.18 -44.41 8.86
N PRO A 312 -20.65 -43.26 8.51
CA PRO A 312 -21.37 -42.29 7.67
C PRO A 312 -21.54 -42.86 6.24
N LYS A 313 -22.76 -42.80 5.69
CA LYS A 313 -23.07 -43.34 4.37
C LYS A 313 -22.67 -42.41 3.22
N ASP A 314 -22.70 -41.08 3.46
CA ASP A 314 -22.57 -40.05 2.41
C ASP A 314 -21.27 -39.27 2.52
N ILE A 315 -20.29 -39.76 3.26
CA ILE A 315 -19.01 -39.08 3.48
C ILE A 315 -17.90 -40.12 3.28
N SER A 316 -17.02 -39.88 2.30
CA SER A 316 -15.79 -40.68 2.18
C SER A 316 -14.79 -40.32 3.27
N PRO A 317 -13.89 -41.24 3.68
CA PRO A 317 -12.82 -40.87 4.63
C PRO A 317 -11.94 -39.69 4.18
N MET A 318 -11.62 -39.54 2.91
CA MET A 318 -10.89 -38.38 2.40
C MET A 318 -11.70 -37.07 2.59
N PHE A 319 -13.01 -37.12 2.30
CA PHE A 319 -13.86 -35.96 2.51
C PHE A 319 -14.06 -35.67 4.00
N ALA A 320 -14.13 -36.68 4.85
CA ALA A 320 -14.17 -36.55 6.30
C ALA A 320 -12.91 -35.83 6.85
N ALA A 321 -11.72 -36.20 6.35
CA ALA A 321 -10.48 -35.49 6.68
C ALA A 321 -10.56 -33.99 6.32
N TYR A 322 -11.06 -33.71 5.11
CA TYR A 322 -11.22 -32.33 4.65
C TYR A 322 -12.24 -31.53 5.48
N ILE A 323 -13.36 -32.15 5.86
CA ILE A 323 -14.38 -31.52 6.74
C ILE A 323 -13.82 -31.29 8.16
N ASN A 324 -13.00 -32.23 8.66
CA ASN A 324 -12.36 -32.11 9.99
C ASN A 324 -11.29 -31.00 10.04
N GLY A 325 -10.94 -30.40 8.92
CA GLY A 325 -9.99 -29.30 8.83
C GLY A 325 -8.58 -29.67 8.36
N GLU A 326 -8.37 -30.96 7.99
CA GLU A 326 -7.10 -31.36 7.40
C GLU A 326 -6.88 -30.66 6.05
N ARG A 327 -5.67 -30.20 5.82
CA ARG A 327 -5.27 -29.50 4.58
C ARG A 327 -3.96 -30.03 4.01
N ASP A 328 -3.29 -30.92 4.72
CA ASP A 328 -2.15 -31.63 4.17
C ASP A 328 -2.63 -32.69 3.16
N THR A 329 -2.17 -32.53 1.93
CA THR A 329 -2.56 -33.42 0.84
C THR A 329 -2.22 -34.90 1.13
N VAL A 330 -1.06 -35.15 1.73
CA VAL A 330 -0.60 -36.50 2.03
C VAL A 330 -1.49 -37.15 3.09
N GLU A 331 -1.85 -36.41 4.14
CA GLU A 331 -2.70 -36.94 5.21
C GLU A 331 -4.14 -37.23 4.73
N ILE A 332 -4.69 -36.37 3.86
CA ILE A 332 -6.00 -36.58 3.25
C ILE A 332 -5.97 -37.85 2.39
N LEU A 333 -4.95 -38.00 1.55
CA LEU A 333 -4.82 -39.18 0.65
C LEU A 333 -4.50 -40.46 1.41
N ASN A 334 -3.81 -40.40 2.55
CA ASN A 334 -3.62 -41.52 3.43
C ASN A 334 -4.95 -42.15 3.87
N ALA A 335 -5.96 -41.35 4.22
CA ALA A 335 -7.29 -41.84 4.54
C ALA A 335 -7.92 -42.58 3.37
N GLY A 336 -7.75 -42.10 2.15
CA GLY A 336 -8.19 -42.77 0.92
C GLY A 336 -7.47 -44.07 0.65
N ILE A 337 -6.15 -44.14 0.81
CA ILE A 337 -5.36 -45.35 0.61
C ILE A 337 -5.77 -46.39 1.62
N PHE A 338 -6.01 -46.03 2.87
CA PHE A 338 -6.52 -46.96 3.86
C PHE A 338 -7.93 -47.48 3.52
N THR A 339 -8.77 -46.65 2.90
CA THR A 339 -10.05 -47.10 2.35
C THR A 339 -9.85 -48.13 1.25
N LEU A 340 -8.93 -47.93 0.32
CA LEU A 340 -8.64 -48.85 -0.74
C LEU A 340 -8.08 -50.19 -0.22
N LEU A 341 -7.28 -50.17 0.85
CA LEU A 341 -6.79 -51.36 1.54
C LEU A 341 -7.92 -52.17 2.20
N THR A 342 -8.73 -51.49 3.03
CA THR A 342 -9.80 -52.18 3.80
C THR A 342 -10.91 -52.70 2.92
N LYS A 343 -11.15 -52.06 1.76
CA LYS A 343 -12.09 -52.54 0.74
C LYS A 343 -11.47 -53.59 -0.23
N GLY A 344 -10.18 -53.89 -0.12
CA GLY A 344 -9.50 -54.92 -0.92
C GLY A 344 -9.12 -54.53 -2.36
N PHE A 345 -9.13 -53.22 -2.69
CA PHE A 345 -8.65 -52.69 -3.99
C PHE A 345 -7.11 -52.61 -4.04
N ILE A 346 -6.48 -52.55 -2.89
CA ILE A 346 -5.04 -52.65 -2.70
C ILE A 346 -4.76 -53.73 -1.68
N VAL A 347 -3.70 -54.52 -1.90
CA VAL A 347 -3.24 -55.56 -1.00
C VAL A 347 -1.82 -55.28 -0.55
N ALA A 348 -1.59 -55.40 0.74
CA ALA A 348 -0.28 -55.25 1.37
C ALA A 348 0.30 -56.64 1.69
N ASN A 349 1.39 -57.03 1.06
CA ASN A 349 2.08 -58.30 1.26
C ASN A 349 3.45 -58.05 1.90
N ARG A 350 3.83 -58.90 2.85
CA ARG A 350 5.16 -58.91 3.45
C ARG A 350 6.10 -59.81 2.66
N VAL A 351 7.10 -59.22 2.01
CA VAL A 351 8.10 -59.97 1.24
C VAL A 351 9.48 -59.59 1.78
N ASN A 352 10.23 -60.57 2.29
CA ASN A 352 11.57 -60.38 2.85
C ASN A 352 11.67 -59.29 3.93
N GLY A 353 10.65 -59.21 4.79
CA GLY A 353 10.61 -58.17 5.86
C GLY A 353 10.07 -56.80 5.44
N GLU A 354 9.99 -56.53 4.15
CA GLU A 354 9.42 -55.32 3.59
C GLU A 354 7.96 -55.48 3.20
N ILE A 355 7.17 -54.42 3.32
CA ILE A 355 5.77 -54.42 2.91
C ILE A 355 5.71 -53.89 1.47
N LYS A 356 5.25 -54.76 0.55
CA LYS A 356 4.97 -54.41 -0.83
C LYS A 356 3.47 -54.27 -1.04
N TYR A 357 3.08 -53.24 -1.75
CA TYR A 357 1.68 -52.91 -2.04
C TYR A 357 1.39 -53.21 -3.50
N ASN A 358 0.36 -54.03 -3.74
CA ASN A 358 -0.05 -54.46 -5.07
C ASN A 358 -1.54 -54.16 -5.29
N LYS A 359 -1.99 -54.16 -6.54
CA LYS A 359 -3.42 -54.11 -6.85
C LYS A 359 -4.13 -55.34 -6.27
N GLY A 360 -5.32 -55.13 -5.72
CA GLY A 360 -6.22 -56.15 -5.25
C GLY A 360 -6.99 -56.80 -6.40
N PHE A 361 -7.82 -57.78 -6.04
CA PHE A 361 -8.54 -58.64 -6.99
C PHE A 361 -9.92 -58.08 -7.40
N LYS A 362 -10.39 -56.92 -6.87
CA LYS A 362 -11.69 -56.37 -7.21
C LYS A 362 -11.73 -55.76 -8.63
N THR A 363 -12.84 -56.01 -9.32
CA THR A 363 -13.02 -55.60 -10.73
C THR A 363 -13.42 -54.14 -10.89
N VAL A 364 -13.37 -53.63 -12.12
CA VAL A 364 -13.82 -52.24 -12.46
C VAL A 364 -15.29 -52.04 -12.11
N TYR A 365 -16.15 -53.05 -12.24
CA TYR A 365 -17.58 -52.95 -11.88
C TYR A 365 -17.80 -52.69 -10.38
N THR A 366 -17.04 -53.34 -9.53
CA THR A 366 -17.11 -53.10 -8.07
C THR A 366 -16.56 -51.75 -7.67
N GLN A 367 -15.68 -51.13 -8.48
CA GLN A 367 -15.17 -49.77 -8.22
C GLN A 367 -16.27 -48.71 -8.30
N GLU A 368 -17.21 -48.83 -9.25
CA GLU A 368 -18.27 -47.86 -9.43
C GLU A 368 -19.30 -47.88 -8.30
N THR A 369 -19.52 -49.00 -7.70
CA THR A 369 -20.55 -49.21 -6.65
C THR A 369 -20.04 -48.98 -5.24
N GLU A 370 -18.75 -49.20 -4.98
CA GLU A 370 -18.16 -49.22 -3.62
C GLU A 370 -17.28 -47.99 -3.33
N LEU A 371 -16.76 -47.29 -4.35
CA LEU A 371 -15.81 -46.19 -4.19
C LEU A 371 -16.44 -44.82 -4.52
N ALA A 372 -16.17 -43.85 -3.69
CA ALA A 372 -16.43 -42.44 -4.02
C ALA A 372 -15.55 -42.00 -5.20
N GLU A 373 -15.94 -40.91 -5.87
CA GLU A 373 -15.24 -40.37 -7.04
C GLU A 373 -13.75 -40.08 -6.75
N GLU A 374 -13.45 -39.44 -5.64
CA GLU A 374 -12.09 -39.15 -5.19
C GLU A 374 -11.28 -40.43 -4.88
N GLU A 375 -11.94 -41.46 -4.36
CA GLU A 375 -11.31 -42.76 -4.09
C GLU A 375 -10.98 -43.51 -5.38
N ARG A 376 -11.87 -43.45 -6.40
CA ARG A 376 -11.61 -44.00 -7.74
C ARG A 376 -10.44 -43.29 -8.42
N MET A 377 -10.38 -41.96 -8.33
CA MET A 377 -9.27 -41.19 -8.89
C MET A 377 -7.94 -41.54 -8.21
N LEU A 378 -7.97 -41.77 -6.91
CA LEU A 378 -6.79 -42.22 -6.16
C LEU A 378 -6.33 -43.59 -6.60
N LEU A 379 -7.25 -44.54 -6.74
CA LEU A 379 -6.94 -45.88 -7.24
C LEU A 379 -6.36 -45.85 -8.66
N ASP A 380 -6.92 -44.99 -9.53
CA ASP A 380 -6.37 -44.77 -10.87
C ASP A 380 -4.95 -44.22 -10.83
N ALA A 381 -4.66 -43.28 -9.90
CA ALA A 381 -3.33 -42.72 -9.75
C ALA A 381 -2.25 -43.76 -9.38
N LEU A 382 -2.63 -44.76 -8.61
CA LEU A 382 -1.74 -45.81 -8.07
C LEU A 382 -1.46 -46.99 -9.01
N SER A 383 -1.98 -47.02 -10.20
CA SER A 383 -2.17 -48.28 -10.95
C SER A 383 -1.19 -48.60 -12.08
N SER A 384 0.02 -48.11 -12.15
CA SER A 384 0.78 -48.26 -13.39
C SER A 384 1.90 -49.31 -13.44
N GLU A 385 2.44 -49.81 -12.32
CA GLU A 385 3.58 -50.74 -12.35
C GLU A 385 3.31 -52.02 -11.60
N LYS A 386 3.70 -53.17 -12.22
CA LYS A 386 3.43 -54.53 -11.71
C LYS A 386 3.97 -54.80 -10.29
N ASN A 387 5.03 -54.12 -9.87
CA ASN A 387 5.72 -54.39 -8.60
C ASN A 387 5.77 -53.20 -7.62
N ASN A 388 5.27 -52.02 -8.03
CA ASN A 388 5.27 -50.81 -7.16
C ASN A 388 4.15 -49.87 -7.56
N ILE A 389 3.05 -49.89 -6.80
CA ILE A 389 1.90 -48.97 -7.04
C ILE A 389 2.23 -47.50 -6.87
N PHE A 390 3.36 -47.18 -6.27
CA PHE A 390 3.81 -45.80 -6.05
C PHE A 390 4.85 -45.31 -7.09
N GLY A 391 5.17 -46.12 -8.13
CA GLY A 391 6.18 -45.75 -9.13
C GLY A 391 5.82 -44.59 -10.06
N GLY A 392 4.53 -44.30 -10.20
CA GLY A 392 4.03 -43.22 -11.06
C GLY A 392 4.05 -41.82 -10.42
N GLU A 393 5.17 -41.34 -9.92
CA GLU A 393 5.31 -40.14 -9.06
C GLU A 393 4.65 -38.88 -9.62
N LYS A 394 4.88 -38.54 -10.90
CA LYS A 394 4.24 -37.38 -11.55
C LYS A 394 2.73 -37.52 -11.67
N ARG A 395 2.27 -38.73 -12.00
CA ARG A 395 0.84 -39.04 -12.10
C ARG A 395 0.16 -38.94 -10.74
N ILE A 396 0.79 -39.49 -9.69
CA ILE A 396 0.31 -39.40 -8.30
C ILE A 396 0.19 -37.92 -7.89
N TYR A 397 1.20 -37.09 -8.13
CA TYR A 397 1.16 -35.68 -7.79
C TYR A 397 0.05 -34.92 -8.53
N ASN A 398 -0.09 -35.12 -9.84
CA ASN A 398 -1.12 -34.43 -10.63
C ASN A 398 -2.53 -34.86 -10.22
N LYS A 399 -2.78 -36.15 -10.08
CA LYS A 399 -4.07 -36.68 -9.64
C LYS A 399 -4.40 -36.25 -8.20
N ALA A 400 -3.42 -36.21 -7.31
CA ALA A 400 -3.57 -35.70 -5.95
C ALA A 400 -4.10 -34.23 -5.94
N ASN A 401 -3.56 -33.36 -6.77
CA ASN A 401 -4.04 -31.99 -6.87
C ASN A 401 -5.50 -31.95 -7.38
N SER A 402 -5.84 -32.75 -8.40
CA SER A 402 -7.22 -32.82 -8.89
C SER A 402 -8.19 -33.37 -7.83
N ILE A 403 -7.79 -34.35 -7.02
CA ILE A 403 -8.58 -34.85 -5.89
C ILE A 403 -8.84 -33.77 -4.87
N ILE A 404 -7.80 -33.00 -4.49
CA ILE A 404 -7.96 -31.88 -3.54
C ILE A 404 -8.90 -30.80 -4.09
N GLU A 405 -8.86 -30.51 -5.39
CA GLU A 405 -9.79 -29.57 -6.02
C GLU A 405 -11.24 -30.08 -5.96
N ILE A 406 -11.49 -31.37 -6.22
CA ILE A 406 -12.82 -31.98 -6.10
C ILE A 406 -13.31 -31.92 -4.64
N LEU A 407 -12.47 -32.27 -3.66
CA LEU A 407 -12.83 -32.18 -2.25
C LEU A 407 -13.15 -30.75 -1.82
N LYS A 408 -12.38 -29.78 -2.32
CA LYS A 408 -12.61 -28.35 -2.08
C LYS A 408 -13.93 -27.89 -2.69
N ASP A 409 -14.24 -28.34 -3.91
CA ASP A 409 -15.49 -27.99 -4.58
C ASP A 409 -16.70 -28.59 -3.87
N LYS A 410 -16.65 -29.88 -3.51
CA LYS A 410 -17.65 -30.55 -2.66
C LYS A 410 -17.84 -29.82 -1.33
N TYR A 411 -16.75 -29.42 -0.67
CA TYR A 411 -16.79 -28.68 0.59
C TYR A 411 -17.51 -27.34 0.42
N ASN A 412 -17.17 -26.57 -0.60
CA ASN A 412 -17.76 -25.26 -0.86
C ASN A 412 -19.23 -25.33 -1.30
N LYS A 413 -19.63 -26.44 -1.94
CA LYS A 413 -21.04 -26.65 -2.37
C LYS A 413 -21.92 -27.15 -1.23
N ILE A 414 -21.43 -28.12 -0.44
CA ILE A 414 -22.24 -28.87 0.52
C ILE A 414 -22.05 -28.35 1.95
N ILE A 415 -20.79 -28.12 2.35
CA ILE A 415 -20.43 -27.89 3.75
C ILE A 415 -20.43 -26.41 4.12
N TYR A 416 -19.83 -25.57 3.26
CA TYR A 416 -19.51 -24.19 3.64
C TYR A 416 -19.79 -23.21 2.51
N LYS A 417 -20.55 -22.17 2.79
CA LYS A 417 -20.77 -21.05 1.88
C LYS A 417 -19.76 -19.96 2.15
N ASN A 418 -18.88 -19.70 1.21
CA ASN A 418 -17.83 -18.70 1.36
C ASN A 418 -18.37 -17.25 1.42
N ASN A 419 -19.52 -16.97 0.77
CA ASN A 419 -20.14 -15.65 0.71
C ASN A 419 -19.17 -14.51 0.26
N GLY A 420 -18.14 -14.84 -0.51
CA GLY A 420 -17.09 -13.92 -0.96
C GLY A 420 -17.58 -12.71 -1.76
N SER A 421 -18.77 -12.79 -2.36
CA SER A 421 -19.40 -11.67 -3.06
C SER A 421 -19.66 -10.46 -2.15
N PHE A 422 -19.86 -10.68 -0.85
CA PHE A 422 -20.00 -9.59 0.11
C PHE A 422 -18.70 -8.81 0.40
N LEU A 423 -17.55 -9.26 -0.12
CA LEU A 423 -16.29 -8.52 -0.06
C LEU A 423 -16.16 -7.45 -1.17
N VAL A 424 -17.06 -7.42 -2.15
CA VAL A 424 -17.01 -6.47 -3.29
C VAL A 424 -16.90 -5.01 -2.82
N PRO A 425 -17.68 -4.50 -1.84
CA PRO A 425 -17.55 -3.12 -1.37
C PRO A 425 -16.13 -2.77 -0.87
N PHE A 426 -15.44 -3.72 -0.23
CA PHE A 426 -14.05 -3.51 0.20
C PHE A 426 -13.10 -3.36 -0.99
N TYR A 427 -13.29 -4.18 -2.05
CA TYR A 427 -12.49 -4.05 -3.27
C TYR A 427 -12.77 -2.75 -4.03
N CYS A 428 -13.99 -2.20 -3.94
CA CYS A 428 -14.33 -0.90 -4.51
C CYS A 428 -13.72 0.26 -3.71
N VAL A 429 -13.63 0.13 -2.38
CA VAL A 429 -13.11 1.19 -1.51
C VAL A 429 -11.58 1.17 -1.41
N ALA A 430 -10.92 0.02 -1.55
CA ALA A 430 -9.46 -0.08 -1.48
C ALA A 430 -8.72 0.87 -2.46
N PRO A 431 -9.12 1.03 -3.74
CA PRO A 431 -8.51 2.01 -4.63
C PRO A 431 -8.64 3.45 -4.15
N VAL A 432 -9.73 3.79 -3.46
CA VAL A 432 -9.94 5.14 -2.88
C VAL A 432 -8.87 5.41 -1.82
N PHE A 433 -8.59 4.46 -0.93
CA PHE A 433 -7.48 4.58 0.04
C PHE A 433 -6.14 4.74 -0.67
N ILE A 434 -5.89 3.94 -1.71
CA ILE A 434 -4.66 4.03 -2.50
C ILE A 434 -4.54 5.41 -3.14
N ILE A 435 -5.59 5.94 -3.76
CA ILE A 435 -5.60 7.28 -4.35
C ILE A 435 -5.29 8.33 -3.29
N PHE A 436 -5.92 8.27 -2.09
CA PHE A 436 -5.64 9.24 -1.01
C PHE A 436 -4.22 9.12 -0.47
N ILE A 437 -3.68 7.91 -0.29
CA ILE A 437 -2.28 7.71 0.12
C ILE A 437 -1.36 8.38 -0.89
N PHE A 438 -1.58 8.16 -2.16
CA PHE A 438 -0.71 8.69 -3.21
C PHE A 438 -0.97 10.15 -3.54
N SER A 439 -2.17 10.70 -3.38
CA SER A 439 -2.43 12.13 -3.59
C SER A 439 -1.69 13.03 -2.60
N GLN A 440 -1.24 12.49 -1.49
CA GLN A 440 -0.38 13.18 -0.53
C GLN A 440 1.11 13.07 -0.88
N THR A 441 1.50 12.11 -1.76
CA THR A 441 2.85 12.02 -2.28
C THR A 441 2.97 12.87 -3.54
N ASN A 442 4.03 13.64 -3.58
CA ASN A 442 4.35 14.52 -4.70
C ASN A 442 5.03 13.80 -5.87
N PHE A 443 4.59 12.59 -6.14
CA PHE A 443 5.05 11.92 -7.34
C PHE A 443 4.39 12.56 -8.57
N GLU A 444 5.13 13.30 -9.38
CA GLU A 444 4.73 13.75 -10.73
C GLU A 444 4.37 12.56 -11.67
N ILE A 445 4.38 11.35 -11.14
CA ILE A 445 4.09 10.07 -11.79
C ILE A 445 2.58 9.80 -11.90
N PHE A 446 1.71 10.74 -11.49
CA PHE A 446 0.26 10.56 -11.59
C PHE A 446 -0.34 10.85 -12.98
N ASN A 447 0.28 10.27 -13.99
CA ASN A 447 -0.45 9.94 -15.20
C ASN A 447 -1.30 8.67 -14.88
N PRO A 448 -2.65 8.69 -15.01
CA PRO A 448 -3.49 7.52 -14.76
C PRO A 448 -3.06 6.29 -15.56
N PHE A 449 -2.40 6.46 -16.70
CA PHE A 449 -1.80 5.39 -17.48
C PHE A 449 -0.57 4.76 -16.80
N ILE A 450 0.21 5.52 -16.03
CA ILE A 450 1.35 4.99 -15.27
C ILE A 450 0.85 4.16 -14.08
N ILE A 451 -0.22 4.60 -13.41
CA ILE A 451 -0.86 3.82 -12.33
C ILE A 451 -1.42 2.51 -12.89
N LEU A 452 -2.13 2.58 -14.00
CA LEU A 452 -2.65 1.39 -14.69
C LEU A 452 -1.52 0.46 -15.14
N TYR A 453 -0.42 1.01 -15.68
CA TYR A 453 0.78 0.26 -16.05
C TYR A 453 1.46 -0.38 -14.83
N ILE A 454 1.60 0.36 -13.71
CA ILE A 454 2.12 -0.17 -12.43
C ILE A 454 1.20 -1.27 -11.89
N LEU A 455 -0.13 -1.10 -11.92
CA LEU A 455 -1.07 -2.11 -11.48
C LEU A 455 -1.03 -3.36 -12.38
N ILE A 456 -0.89 -3.21 -13.69
CA ILE A 456 -0.77 -4.33 -14.64
C ILE A 456 0.59 -5.04 -14.47
N THR A 457 1.68 -4.28 -14.35
CA THR A 457 3.03 -4.85 -14.18
C THR A 457 3.20 -5.48 -12.80
N LEU A 458 2.69 -4.85 -11.73
CA LEU A 458 2.62 -5.45 -10.41
C LEU A 458 1.71 -6.69 -10.43
N GLY A 459 0.56 -6.65 -11.09
CA GLY A 459 -0.31 -7.81 -11.25
C GLY A 459 0.38 -8.96 -11.97
N SER A 460 1.10 -8.72 -13.05
CA SER A 460 1.88 -9.73 -13.79
C SER A 460 3.12 -10.20 -13.01
N PHE A 461 3.81 -9.31 -12.32
CA PHE A 461 4.93 -9.62 -11.42
C PHE A 461 4.46 -10.43 -10.22
N PHE A 462 3.36 -10.05 -9.58
CA PHE A 462 2.74 -10.79 -8.48
C PHE A 462 2.18 -12.13 -8.95
N HIS A 463 1.66 -12.24 -10.17
CA HIS A 463 1.25 -13.53 -10.73
C HIS A 463 2.45 -14.49 -10.86
N ARG A 464 3.63 -14.02 -11.26
CA ARG A 464 4.86 -14.83 -11.30
C ARG A 464 5.37 -15.21 -9.91
N ILE A 465 5.41 -14.26 -8.95
CA ILE A 465 5.83 -14.53 -7.56
C ILE A 465 4.80 -15.39 -6.83
N TRP A 466 3.52 -15.26 -7.16
CA TRP A 466 2.43 -16.06 -6.62
C TRP A 466 2.61 -17.57 -6.82
N ILE A 467 3.33 -17.95 -7.86
CA ILE A 467 3.67 -19.36 -8.15
C ILE A 467 4.81 -19.87 -7.26
N THR A 468 5.71 -18.99 -6.79
CA THR A 468 6.98 -19.36 -6.14
C THR A 468 7.01 -19.12 -4.62
N VAL A 469 6.26 -18.15 -4.13
CA VAL A 469 6.24 -17.77 -2.70
C VAL A 469 4.90 -18.14 -2.08
N SER A 470 4.89 -18.56 -0.80
CA SER A 470 3.62 -18.85 -0.14
C SER A 470 2.73 -17.63 -0.17
N LYS A 471 1.47 -17.80 -0.59
CA LYS A 471 0.46 -16.72 -0.70
C LYS A 471 0.34 -15.89 0.57
N LYS A 472 0.50 -16.53 1.73
CA LYS A 472 0.44 -15.86 3.05
C LYS A 472 1.60 -14.89 3.28
N LEU A 473 2.84 -15.29 2.89
CA LEU A 473 4.02 -14.45 3.05
C LEU A 473 3.94 -13.21 2.14
N LEU A 474 3.55 -13.38 0.88
CA LEU A 474 3.41 -12.30 -0.07
C LEU A 474 2.34 -11.29 0.37
N THR A 475 1.17 -11.79 0.80
CA THR A 475 0.11 -10.93 1.34
C THR A 475 0.59 -10.15 2.57
N GLY A 476 1.34 -10.79 3.47
CA GLY A 476 1.94 -10.15 4.63
C GLY A 476 2.91 -9.02 4.25
N LEU A 477 3.80 -9.26 3.28
CA LEU A 477 4.75 -8.25 2.80
C LEU A 477 4.04 -7.05 2.15
N ILE A 478 2.98 -7.29 1.36
CA ILE A 478 2.17 -6.21 0.76
C ILE A 478 1.51 -5.38 1.85
N ILE A 479 0.91 -6.00 2.85
CA ILE A 479 0.28 -5.29 3.98
C ILE A 479 1.32 -4.44 4.71
N ILE A 480 2.50 -4.98 5.02
CA ILE A 480 3.59 -4.26 5.68
C ILE A 480 4.03 -3.05 4.83
N ALA A 481 4.19 -3.22 3.52
CA ALA A 481 4.56 -2.13 2.62
C ALA A 481 3.50 -1.01 2.60
N ILE A 482 2.22 -1.36 2.52
CA ILE A 482 1.11 -0.39 2.56
C ILE A 482 1.10 0.35 3.90
N LEU A 483 1.28 -0.35 5.01
CA LEU A 483 1.33 0.25 6.34
C LEU A 483 2.56 1.16 6.50
N GLY A 484 3.71 0.76 5.98
CA GLY A 484 4.93 1.58 6.00
C GLY A 484 4.77 2.89 5.22
N VAL A 485 4.21 2.83 4.01
CA VAL A 485 3.93 4.03 3.21
C VAL A 485 2.89 4.93 3.90
N SER A 486 1.83 4.35 4.46
CA SER A 486 0.80 5.14 5.16
C SER A 486 1.33 5.81 6.42
N PHE A 487 2.24 5.16 7.16
CA PHE A 487 2.91 5.75 8.32
C PHE A 487 3.79 6.95 7.92
N TYR A 488 4.51 6.85 6.80
CA TYR A 488 5.30 7.96 6.26
C TYR A 488 4.45 9.16 5.86
N GLN A 489 3.20 8.94 5.44
CA GLN A 489 2.26 10.00 5.05
C GLN A 489 1.62 10.75 6.23
N GLY A 490 1.61 10.16 7.40
CA GLY A 490 1.08 10.74 8.62
C GLY A 490 0.27 9.76 9.45
N ILE A 491 0.23 10.00 10.75
CA ILE A 491 -0.40 9.11 11.72
C ILE A 491 -1.90 8.88 11.44
N GLU A 492 -2.60 9.89 10.94
CA GLU A 492 -4.03 9.81 10.63
C GLU A 492 -4.31 8.79 9.51
N ILE A 493 -3.59 8.88 8.39
CA ILE A 493 -3.72 7.95 7.27
C ILE A 493 -3.33 6.54 7.71
N PHE A 494 -2.27 6.41 8.49
CA PHE A 494 -1.84 5.13 9.04
C PHE A 494 -2.94 4.46 9.87
N VAL A 495 -3.62 5.21 10.76
CA VAL A 495 -4.71 4.70 11.58
C VAL A 495 -5.87 4.21 10.71
N PHE A 496 -6.30 5.00 9.71
CA PHE A 496 -7.39 4.62 8.82
C PHE A 496 -7.07 3.38 7.99
N VAL A 497 -5.88 3.30 7.42
CA VAL A 497 -5.44 2.14 6.63
C VAL A 497 -5.34 0.89 7.50
N THR A 498 -4.79 1.02 8.69
CA THR A 498 -4.69 -0.09 9.65
C THR A 498 -6.07 -0.62 10.03
N TYR A 499 -7.01 0.26 10.35
CA TYR A 499 -8.39 -0.13 10.65
C TYR A 499 -9.06 -0.84 9.46
N PHE A 500 -8.91 -0.30 8.24
CA PHE A 500 -9.46 -0.92 7.03
C PHE A 500 -8.91 -2.35 6.82
N VAL A 501 -7.60 -2.55 6.99
CA VAL A 501 -6.96 -3.86 6.83
C VAL A 501 -7.47 -4.85 7.90
N ILE A 502 -7.55 -4.42 9.15
CA ILE A 502 -8.07 -5.25 10.25
C ILE A 502 -9.55 -5.63 9.98
N LEU A 503 -10.38 -4.66 9.62
CA LEU A 503 -11.79 -4.88 9.30
C LEU A 503 -11.94 -5.86 8.14
N PHE A 504 -11.19 -5.68 7.06
CA PHE A 504 -11.21 -6.57 5.89
C PHE A 504 -10.80 -8.01 6.25
N ILE A 505 -9.69 -8.18 6.97
CA ILE A 505 -9.20 -9.52 7.38
C ILE A 505 -10.23 -10.20 8.30
N THR A 506 -10.77 -9.47 9.27
CA THR A 506 -11.74 -10.01 10.22
C THR A 506 -13.03 -10.39 9.50
N TYR A 507 -13.58 -9.47 8.71
CA TYR A 507 -14.82 -9.70 7.98
C TYR A 507 -14.69 -10.83 6.95
N SER A 508 -13.57 -10.93 6.23
CA SER A 508 -13.33 -11.99 5.25
C SER A 508 -13.34 -13.40 5.87
N LYS A 509 -13.01 -13.52 7.16
CA LYS A 509 -13.09 -14.78 7.91
C LYS A 509 -14.49 -15.05 8.47
N LEU A 510 -15.24 -14.02 8.82
CA LEU A 510 -16.52 -14.12 9.49
C LEU A 510 -17.71 -14.27 8.53
N ILE A 511 -17.62 -13.77 7.29
CA ILE A 511 -18.76 -13.72 6.36
C ILE A 511 -19.15 -15.09 5.81
N GLY A 512 -18.22 -16.05 5.76
CA GLY A 512 -18.54 -17.40 5.36
C GLY A 512 -19.22 -18.18 6.49
N LYS A 513 -20.14 -19.08 6.16
CA LYS A 513 -20.89 -19.90 7.14
C LYS A 513 -21.04 -21.35 6.72
N TYR A 514 -21.26 -22.21 7.68
CA TYR A 514 -21.67 -23.59 7.42
C TYR A 514 -23.10 -23.63 6.86
N THR A 515 -23.37 -24.57 5.97
CA THR A 515 -24.74 -24.94 5.60
C THR A 515 -25.36 -25.78 6.73
N ASN A 516 -26.69 -25.91 6.77
CA ASN A 516 -27.33 -26.81 7.74
C ASN A 516 -26.86 -28.25 7.60
N GLU A 517 -26.69 -28.73 6.37
CA GLU A 517 -26.16 -30.06 6.08
C GLU A 517 -24.70 -30.18 6.46
N GLY A 518 -23.90 -29.18 6.13
CA GLY A 518 -22.48 -29.13 6.47
C GLY A 518 -22.22 -29.16 7.96
N LEU A 519 -23.01 -28.40 8.73
CA LEU A 519 -22.89 -28.41 10.17
C LEU A 519 -23.25 -29.75 10.77
N ARG A 520 -24.34 -30.39 10.30
CA ARG A 520 -24.72 -31.77 10.75
C ARG A 520 -23.63 -32.80 10.43
N LYS A 521 -23.06 -32.78 9.21
CA LYS A 521 -21.96 -33.69 8.83
C LYS A 521 -20.72 -33.45 9.71
N LYS A 522 -20.40 -32.20 10.02
CA LYS A 522 -19.28 -31.87 10.92
C LYS A 522 -19.54 -32.35 12.36
N GLU A 523 -20.74 -32.13 12.88
CA GLU A 523 -21.15 -32.61 14.22
C GLU A 523 -21.12 -34.12 14.30
N TYR A 524 -21.63 -34.82 13.28
CA TYR A 524 -21.55 -36.29 13.17
C TYR A 524 -20.11 -36.80 13.25
N LEU A 525 -19.21 -36.23 12.46
CA LEU A 525 -17.79 -36.61 12.49
C LEU A 525 -17.13 -36.28 13.85
N LYS A 526 -17.54 -35.21 14.53
CA LYS A 526 -17.11 -34.93 15.91
C LYS A 526 -17.63 -35.97 16.89
N GLY A 527 -18.88 -36.40 16.74
CA GLY A 527 -19.47 -37.49 17.53
C GLY A 527 -18.75 -38.83 17.32
N MET A 528 -18.41 -39.14 16.07
CA MET A 528 -17.61 -40.32 15.75
C MET A 528 -16.20 -40.26 16.36
N LYS A 529 -15.55 -39.09 16.26
CA LYS A 529 -14.25 -38.88 16.91
C LYS A 529 -14.33 -39.04 18.43
N MET A 530 -15.40 -38.52 19.05
CA MET A 530 -15.64 -38.63 20.47
C MET A 530 -15.85 -40.12 20.86
N TYR A 531 -16.69 -40.85 20.13
CA TYR A 531 -16.88 -42.28 20.35
C TYR A 531 -15.55 -43.06 20.32
N ILE A 532 -14.75 -42.89 19.28
CA ILE A 532 -13.47 -43.56 19.14
C ILE A 532 -12.53 -43.27 20.33
N LYS A 533 -12.55 -42.05 20.85
CA LYS A 533 -11.68 -41.61 21.96
C LYS A 533 -12.14 -42.09 23.33
N THR A 534 -13.43 -42.07 23.60
CA THR A 534 -13.98 -42.13 24.96
C THR A 534 -14.96 -43.27 25.22
N ALA A 535 -15.19 -44.17 24.23
CA ALA A 535 -16.14 -45.26 24.41
C ALA A 535 -15.77 -46.16 25.61
N GLU A 536 -16.67 -46.18 26.59
CA GLU A 536 -16.64 -47.07 27.73
C GLU A 536 -17.26 -48.42 27.35
N GLU A 537 -17.11 -49.46 28.21
CA GLU A 537 -17.57 -50.80 27.91
C GLU A 537 -19.07 -50.91 27.59
N ASN A 538 -19.90 -50.15 28.33
CA ASN A 538 -21.35 -50.07 28.15
C ASN A 538 -21.76 -49.30 26.88
N GLN A 539 -20.87 -48.55 26.31
CA GLN A 539 -21.09 -47.75 25.10
C GLN A 539 -20.53 -48.39 23.81
N ILE A 540 -19.82 -49.52 23.96
CA ILE A 540 -19.28 -50.26 22.83
C ILE A 540 -20.42 -50.94 22.08
N ARG A 541 -20.45 -50.77 20.73
CA ARG A 541 -21.40 -51.49 19.87
C ARG A 541 -21.33 -52.98 20.12
N LYS A 542 -22.49 -53.66 20.21
CA LYS A 542 -22.58 -55.10 20.32
C LYS A 542 -22.24 -55.76 18.98
N PHE A 543 -21.55 -56.92 19.07
CA PHE A 543 -21.16 -57.71 17.93
C PHE A 543 -21.55 -59.18 18.19
N ASP A 544 -22.21 -59.82 17.21
CA ASP A 544 -22.66 -61.19 17.31
C ASP A 544 -21.55 -62.22 17.01
N ASN A 545 -20.57 -61.80 16.18
CA ASN A 545 -19.46 -62.64 15.80
C ASN A 545 -18.21 -61.83 15.41
N VAL A 546 -17.08 -62.57 15.28
CA VAL A 546 -15.77 -62.00 14.93
C VAL A 546 -15.77 -61.33 13.56
N LYS A 547 -16.51 -61.89 12.60
CA LYS A 547 -16.55 -61.38 11.25
C LYS A 547 -17.16 -59.96 11.21
N GLU A 548 -18.30 -59.80 11.89
CA GLU A 548 -18.97 -58.50 12.02
C GLU A 548 -18.08 -57.44 12.69
N LEU A 549 -17.36 -57.85 13.75
CA LEU A 549 -16.39 -56.96 14.43
C LEU A 549 -15.28 -56.52 13.47
N ILE A 550 -14.68 -57.44 12.71
CA ILE A 550 -13.63 -57.15 11.75
C ILE A 550 -14.13 -56.21 10.64
N GLU A 551 -15.30 -56.50 10.07
CA GLU A 551 -15.93 -55.66 9.03
C GLU A 551 -16.19 -54.24 9.54
N TYR A 552 -16.70 -54.13 10.76
CA TYR A 552 -16.96 -52.81 11.39
C TYR A 552 -15.66 -52.03 11.60
N PHE A 553 -14.61 -52.61 12.17
CA PHE A 553 -13.35 -51.93 12.37
C PHE A 553 -12.62 -51.64 11.06
N ASN A 554 -12.72 -52.48 10.04
CA ASN A 554 -12.23 -52.17 8.71
C ASN A 554 -12.92 -50.94 8.10
N GLY A 555 -14.20 -50.71 8.43
CA GLY A 555 -14.94 -49.50 8.05
C GLY A 555 -14.53 -48.29 8.86
N ILE A 556 -14.31 -48.41 10.19
CA ILE A 556 -13.93 -47.28 11.07
C ILE A 556 -12.51 -46.80 10.85
N LEU A 557 -11.57 -47.71 10.59
CA LEU A 557 -10.14 -47.39 10.56
C LEU A 557 -9.77 -46.29 9.54
N PRO A 558 -10.30 -46.25 8.30
CA PRO A 558 -10.06 -45.11 7.40
C PRO A 558 -10.54 -43.77 7.95
N PHE A 559 -11.72 -43.76 8.63
CA PHE A 559 -12.23 -42.55 9.29
C PHE A 559 -11.39 -42.16 10.51
N ALA A 560 -10.87 -43.11 11.26
CA ALA A 560 -9.97 -42.88 12.38
C ALA A 560 -8.67 -42.19 11.92
N VAL A 561 -8.15 -42.54 10.75
CA VAL A 561 -7.03 -41.87 10.09
C VAL A 561 -7.46 -40.44 9.71
N ALA A 562 -8.59 -40.29 9.03
CA ALA A 562 -9.15 -39.02 8.61
C ALA A 562 -9.39 -38.01 9.77
N LEU A 563 -9.77 -38.53 10.93
CA LEU A 563 -10.08 -37.74 12.13
C LEU A 563 -8.87 -37.57 13.07
N GLY A 564 -7.71 -38.14 12.74
CA GLY A 564 -6.51 -38.09 13.57
C GLY A 564 -6.63 -38.82 14.89
N VAL A 565 -7.36 -39.95 14.92
CA VAL A 565 -7.59 -40.79 16.10
C VAL A 565 -7.29 -42.26 15.83
N LYS A 566 -6.32 -42.54 14.98
CA LYS A 566 -5.90 -43.84 14.53
C LYS A 566 -5.52 -44.78 15.70
N ASN A 567 -4.69 -44.30 16.62
CA ASN A 567 -4.19 -45.09 17.74
C ASN A 567 -5.29 -45.44 18.73
N GLU A 568 -6.23 -44.53 18.93
CA GLU A 568 -7.40 -44.72 19.79
C GLU A 568 -8.34 -45.74 19.19
N ALA A 569 -8.54 -45.78 17.87
CA ALA A 569 -9.36 -46.77 17.20
C ALA A 569 -8.75 -48.18 17.33
N ILE A 570 -7.43 -48.33 17.25
CA ILE A 570 -6.72 -49.59 17.48
C ILE A 570 -6.90 -50.05 18.93
N LYS A 571 -6.79 -49.11 19.90
CA LYS A 571 -7.04 -49.44 21.33
C LYS A 571 -8.49 -49.86 21.56
N LEU A 572 -9.44 -49.15 20.96
CA LEU A 572 -10.86 -49.50 21.05
C LEU A 572 -11.13 -50.90 20.51
N MET A 573 -10.58 -51.22 19.37
CA MET A 573 -10.71 -52.57 18.78
C MET A 573 -10.15 -53.65 19.70
N LYS A 574 -8.92 -53.49 20.22
CA LYS A 574 -8.31 -54.44 21.15
C LYS A 574 -9.16 -54.61 22.45
N LYS A 575 -9.71 -53.49 22.97
CA LYS A 575 -10.62 -53.48 24.12
C LYS A 575 -11.91 -54.25 23.82
N THR A 576 -12.50 -54.06 22.62
CA THR A 576 -13.72 -54.73 22.21
C THR A 576 -13.50 -56.24 22.08
N ILE A 577 -12.41 -56.69 21.47
CA ILE A 577 -12.04 -58.11 21.35
C ILE A 577 -11.94 -58.77 22.73
N LYS A 578 -11.28 -58.07 23.68
CA LYS A 578 -11.14 -58.56 25.05
C LYS A 578 -12.49 -58.64 25.79
N LEU A 579 -13.36 -57.65 25.60
CA LEU A 579 -14.69 -57.60 26.23
C LEU A 579 -15.58 -58.76 25.81
N TYR A 580 -15.53 -59.14 24.54
CA TYR A 580 -16.36 -60.24 23.99
C TYR A 580 -15.74 -61.62 24.09
N ASN A 581 -14.55 -61.78 24.72
CA ASN A 581 -13.83 -63.01 24.88
C ASN A 581 -13.69 -63.81 23.55
N PHE A 582 -13.53 -63.09 22.43
CA PHE A 582 -13.28 -63.75 21.16
C PHE A 582 -11.88 -64.41 21.18
N ASP A 583 -11.84 -65.75 20.99
CA ASP A 583 -10.58 -66.49 20.91
C ASP A 583 -9.88 -66.19 19.56
N ILE A 584 -9.20 -65.08 19.52
CA ILE A 584 -8.53 -64.57 18.31
C ILE A 584 -7.09 -64.22 18.66
N ASN A 585 -6.14 -64.85 17.97
CA ASN A 585 -4.73 -64.48 18.11
C ASN A 585 -4.39 -63.19 17.34
N GLU A 586 -3.29 -62.51 17.71
CA GLU A 586 -2.84 -61.27 17.07
C GLU A 586 -2.54 -61.46 15.58
N SER A 587 -2.11 -62.63 15.15
CA SER A 587 -1.85 -62.97 13.73
C SER A 587 -3.13 -62.92 12.90
N TYR A 588 -4.23 -63.50 13.42
CA TYR A 588 -5.54 -63.47 12.77
C TYR A 588 -6.08 -62.02 12.64
N ILE A 589 -5.99 -61.25 13.71
CA ILE A 589 -6.40 -59.85 13.70
C ILE A 589 -5.60 -59.07 12.65
N ASN A 590 -4.29 -59.16 12.68
CA ASN A 590 -3.41 -58.46 11.75
C ASN A 590 -3.64 -58.82 10.29
N SER A 591 -3.97 -60.08 9.98
CA SER A 591 -4.23 -60.55 8.60
C SER A 591 -5.59 -60.08 8.07
N HIS A 592 -6.64 -59.99 8.92
CA HIS A 592 -8.00 -59.68 8.50
C HIS A 592 -8.40 -58.20 8.67
N THR A 593 -7.69 -57.44 9.50
CA THR A 593 -7.99 -56.03 9.72
C THR A 593 -7.02 -55.09 9.04
N HIS A 594 -6.06 -55.59 8.31
CA HIS A 594 -4.95 -54.76 7.75
C HIS A 594 -4.23 -53.88 8.82
N MET A 595 -4.41 -54.21 10.13
CA MET A 595 -3.80 -53.49 11.25
C MET A 595 -2.28 -53.39 11.14
N TYR A 596 -1.69 -54.38 10.54
CA TYR A 596 -0.28 -54.43 10.28
C TYR A 596 0.19 -53.30 9.36
N ALA A 597 -0.60 -52.95 8.33
CA ALA A 597 -0.32 -51.78 7.50
C ALA A 597 -0.51 -50.45 8.26
N TYR A 598 -1.45 -50.46 9.21
CA TYR A 598 -1.72 -49.28 10.07
C TYR A 598 -0.62 -49.05 11.11
N SER A 599 -0.06 -50.08 11.71
CA SER A 599 0.96 -49.94 12.75
C SER A 599 2.31 -49.50 12.18
N ASN A 600 2.54 -49.74 10.90
CA ASN A 600 3.83 -49.54 10.27
C ASN A 600 3.92 -48.22 9.51
N HIS A 601 4.75 -47.28 10.00
CA HIS A 601 5.02 -46.00 9.37
C HIS A 601 5.62 -46.10 7.95
N SER A 602 6.06 -47.32 7.54
CA SER A 602 6.66 -47.55 6.21
C SER A 602 5.72 -47.22 5.06
N PHE A 603 4.41 -47.42 5.25
CA PHE A 603 3.40 -47.18 4.23
C PHE A 603 3.18 -45.68 3.96
N THR A 604 2.89 -44.89 4.99
CA THR A 604 2.72 -43.46 4.86
C THR A 604 3.98 -42.80 4.33
N ASN A 605 5.15 -43.31 4.73
CA ASN A 605 6.44 -42.84 4.24
C ASN A 605 6.68 -43.14 2.76
N ALA A 606 6.30 -44.35 2.27
CA ALA A 606 6.48 -44.71 0.85
C ALA A 606 5.62 -43.80 -0.06
N PHE A 607 4.36 -43.61 0.29
CA PHE A 607 3.47 -42.71 -0.44
C PHE A 607 3.94 -41.23 -0.37
N SER A 608 4.30 -40.75 0.81
CA SER A 608 4.81 -39.38 1.02
C SER A 608 6.07 -39.10 0.18
N ARG A 609 7.00 -40.08 0.10
CA ARG A 609 8.19 -39.99 -0.75
C ARG A 609 7.83 -39.88 -2.23
N SER A 610 6.92 -40.76 -2.72
CA SER A 610 6.47 -40.74 -4.11
C SER A 610 5.78 -39.41 -4.47
N TYR A 611 4.89 -38.92 -3.62
CA TYR A 611 4.23 -37.62 -3.80
C TYR A 611 5.25 -36.44 -3.81
N SER A 612 6.18 -36.41 -2.87
CA SER A 612 7.22 -35.37 -2.77
C SER A 612 8.18 -35.40 -3.94
N SER A 613 8.57 -36.59 -4.41
CA SER A 613 9.40 -36.77 -5.61
C SER A 613 8.68 -36.25 -6.85
N GLY A 614 7.40 -36.60 -7.04
CA GLY A 614 6.57 -36.11 -8.13
C GLY A 614 6.43 -34.60 -8.11
N LYS A 615 6.22 -34.01 -6.94
CA LYS A 615 6.20 -32.55 -6.73
C LYS A 615 7.51 -31.89 -7.17
N SER A 616 8.66 -32.44 -6.74
CA SER A 616 9.98 -31.90 -7.07
C SER A 616 10.27 -31.98 -8.56
N LYS A 617 9.92 -33.10 -9.22
CA LYS A 617 10.11 -33.30 -10.67
C LYS A 617 9.30 -32.28 -11.49
N ILE A 618 8.04 -32.06 -11.14
CA ILE A 618 7.17 -31.08 -11.84
C ILE A 618 7.61 -29.63 -11.56
N MET A 619 8.04 -29.32 -10.33
CA MET A 619 8.56 -28.00 -10.03
C MET A 619 9.86 -27.69 -10.78
N SER A 620 10.81 -28.64 -10.85
CA SER A 620 12.05 -28.45 -11.61
C SER A 620 11.79 -28.21 -13.10
N GLU A 621 10.81 -28.89 -13.70
CA GLU A 621 10.40 -28.68 -15.10
C GLU A 621 9.81 -27.27 -15.33
N LYS A 622 9.06 -26.73 -14.38
CA LYS A 622 8.52 -25.36 -14.44
C LYS A 622 9.62 -24.29 -14.29
N PHE A 623 10.65 -24.55 -13.49
CA PHE A 623 11.77 -23.61 -13.30
C PHE A 623 12.76 -23.59 -14.47
N SER A 624 12.94 -24.70 -15.19
CA SER A 624 13.85 -24.74 -16.36
C SER A 624 13.34 -23.95 -17.56
N SER A 625 12.03 -23.65 -17.60
CA SER A 625 11.40 -22.87 -18.69
C SER A 625 11.40 -21.35 -18.46
N SER A 626 11.96 -20.84 -17.34
CA SER A 626 11.87 -19.43 -16.94
C SER A 626 13.20 -18.71 -16.74
N LYS A 627 14.27 -19.11 -17.45
CA LYS A 627 15.54 -18.37 -17.45
C LYS A 627 15.60 -17.36 -18.59
N SER A 628 15.35 -16.08 -18.32
CA SER A 628 16.02 -14.94 -18.95
C SER A 628 15.65 -13.61 -18.25
N GLY A 629 16.68 -12.79 -17.95
CA GLY A 629 16.62 -11.35 -17.79
C GLY A 629 16.71 -10.79 -16.36
N SER A 630 17.95 -10.56 -15.90
CA SER A 630 18.24 -9.66 -14.77
C SER A 630 18.55 -8.25 -15.28
N GLY A 631 18.05 -7.22 -14.60
CA GLY A 631 18.45 -5.83 -14.78
C GLY A 631 18.20 -5.05 -13.50
N GLY A 632 19.27 -4.61 -12.84
CA GLY A 632 19.22 -3.81 -11.62
C GLY A 632 19.17 -2.33 -11.92
N GLY A 633 18.60 -1.53 -11.03
CA GLY A 633 18.61 -0.07 -11.07
C GLY A 633 18.42 0.52 -9.67
N GLY A 634 19.36 1.35 -9.27
CA GLY A 634 19.54 1.87 -7.92
C GLY A 634 18.70 3.10 -7.59
N PHE A 635 18.50 3.28 -6.30
CA PHE A 635 17.78 4.39 -5.68
C PHE A 635 18.71 5.56 -5.36
N PHE A 636 18.18 6.81 -5.47
CA PHE A 636 18.77 7.95 -4.78
C PHE A 636 17.69 8.80 -4.12
N SER A 637 17.91 9.04 -2.85
CA SER A 637 17.19 9.97 -1.98
C SER A 637 17.79 11.38 -2.06
N GLY A 638 16.97 12.40 -1.88
CA GLY A 638 17.39 13.76 -1.67
C GLY A 638 16.29 14.59 -1.03
N GLY A 639 16.45 14.93 0.23
CA GLY A 639 15.60 15.82 0.99
C GLY A 639 16.03 17.27 0.86
N GLY A 640 15.11 18.22 1.10
CA GLY A 640 15.37 19.63 1.25
C GLY A 640 14.20 20.33 1.92
N PHE A 641 14.47 21.22 2.85
CA PHE A 641 13.51 21.92 3.72
C PHE A 641 13.46 23.39 3.42
N SER A 642 12.31 24.04 3.65
CA SER A 642 12.23 25.48 3.85
C SER A 642 10.88 25.97 4.40
N GLY A 643 10.92 27.03 5.19
CA GLY A 643 10.05 28.16 5.44
C GLY A 643 8.72 27.98 6.14
N GLY A 644 8.61 28.55 7.34
CA GLY A 644 7.50 28.33 8.23
C GLY A 644 6.41 29.38 8.23
N GLY A 645 5.54 29.51 7.28
CA GLY A 645 4.31 30.29 7.32
C GLY A 645 3.39 29.89 6.19
N SER A 646 2.08 30.08 6.29
CA SER A 646 1.19 29.94 5.14
C SER A 646 1.41 31.10 4.18
N GLY A 647 1.25 30.86 2.88
CA GLY A 647 1.58 31.85 1.87
C GLY A 647 3.09 31.93 1.58
N GLY A 648 3.56 33.01 1.00
CA GLY A 648 4.94 33.19 0.56
C GLY A 648 5.17 32.57 -0.82
N GLY A 649 6.29 31.87 -1.00
CA GLY A 649 6.71 31.40 -2.31
C GLY A 649 7.50 32.44 -3.04
N GLY A 650 7.32 32.56 -4.33
CA GLY A 650 8.10 33.46 -5.17
C GLY A 650 7.50 33.57 -6.57
N GLY A 651 8.33 34.03 -7.49
CA GLY A 651 7.95 34.16 -8.87
C GLY A 651 9.12 34.57 -9.72
N GLY A 652 8.87 34.86 -10.96
CA GLY A 652 9.82 35.35 -11.94
C GLY A 652 9.16 35.49 -13.31
N SER A 653 9.92 36.02 -14.26
CA SER A 653 9.48 36.15 -15.64
C SER A 653 9.63 34.85 -16.43
N TRP A 654 8.89 34.73 -17.52
CA TRP A 654 8.99 33.59 -18.45
C TRP A 654 8.77 33.97 -19.89
#